data_feafb980fb003400a4a6e4140ebe9c7d
#
_entry.id   feafb980fb003400a4a6e4140ebe9c7d
#
_cell.length_a   1.000
_cell.length_b   1.000
_cell.length_c   1.000
_cell.angle_alpha   90.00
_cell.angle_beta   90.00
_cell.angle_gamma   90.00
#
_symmetry.space_group_name_H-M   'P 1'
#
loop_
_entity.id
_entity.type
_entity.pdbx_description
1 polymer ?
#
loop_
_entity_poly.entity_id
_entity_poly.type
_entity_poly.pdbx_seq_one_letter_code
_entity_poly.pdbx_strand_id
1 'polypeptide(L)'
;MKKLNLLLMAAATAVSANAADLNGLKIYINPGHGGYDSDDRNVAIPPFAQHDENGFWESKSNLVKGLALRDLLESFGTHVDMSRTTNTTDDDRNLEEIGEEANKCQADFFFSIHSNATGTSNRTNQPLMLYRGYTDDPVFPEAKEMSGILNKWLLENQIASWSSKNPWLAGDWTFYDWGTSGLGVLRKLTVPGMLSEGSYHDYIPETYRLMSSEYCWLEAYHFVQAIMEYFGASEKFTTGVIGGSLMDSRLIRTDPIYGTTFYEHDQALPIMNATVSLVNDKGETIETYTTQDLPNGVYMFKSVAPGNYKVKFTHPEYRDKEIDVVVEANKVTYENVYMDRIRNTPPEVVEYSPVWNEGDEAVLCNTPVILKFNWDMDPESVEENFSITPAVEGDLTWEDSYATLVFKPKRAYDVNTLYTVVLKKEAKHPENISMTEDFVLKFKTTDYNEMHILAACPGKDEKVHYDGAKIHFRFDKHPYTLSIDDEIIVTDAPGTELARNSRTRKVSKPTDEFGFYQVDLTKDLVPGATYTVNVSGELKDQYGIKIAGPQTYQFVAVDAAEEYADFAQVNSLDDNNVLTADAEASAGTTAVAAARNTATKLEGTASCKLTYTFSATEGGAAVYGFATVPERKFTNIDALGVKVYGDVSNNVLYANFATEGAEVKVKVCDLSYIGWHSCAVALSELEAGKEYTLKGFEIAQAGGQISKTGTVYVDNIAVGDAGSSVNDIEISGLRMYPNPASELLVVNADSFIAGIELYSLDGKLMSKTSGNVVNVSELASGSYVAKIYTNAGFATKKVVVRH
;
A
#
# COMPACT_ATOMS: atom_id res chain seq x y z
N MET A 1 2.75 -68.20 48.16
CA MET A 1 3.15 -67.25 47.09
C MET A 1 2.80 -65.87 47.53
N LYS A 2 3.74 -65.16 48.12
CA LYS A 2 3.54 -63.87 48.75
C LYS A 2 3.85 -62.77 47.74
N LYS A 3 2.88 -61.90 47.50
CA LYS A 3 3.09 -60.66 46.72
C LYS A 3 3.74 -59.61 47.62
N LEU A 4 4.88 -59.14 47.23
CA LEU A 4 5.58 -58.04 47.89
C LEU A 4 5.11 -56.71 47.23
N ASN A 5 4.36 -55.89 47.96
CA ASN A 5 4.03 -54.55 47.58
C ASN A 5 5.17 -53.64 47.95
N LEU A 6 5.81 -53.02 46.93
CA LEU A 6 6.78 -51.94 47.14
C LEU A 6 6.02 -50.62 47.16
N LEU A 7 5.94 -49.99 48.30
CA LEU A 7 5.41 -48.63 48.48
C LEU A 7 6.56 -47.67 48.16
N LEU A 8 6.50 -46.96 47.02
CA LEU A 8 7.37 -45.81 46.75
C LEU A 8 6.71 -44.60 47.49
N MET A 9 7.31 -44.18 48.59
CA MET A 9 7.08 -42.88 49.16
C MET A 9 7.83 -41.86 48.32
N ALA A 10 7.10 -41.06 47.49
CA ALA A 10 7.60 -39.82 46.93
C ALA A 10 7.61 -38.77 48.06
N ALA A 11 8.80 -38.46 48.54
CA ALA A 11 9.01 -37.30 49.40
C ALA A 11 8.81 -36.03 48.58
N ALA A 12 7.64 -35.45 48.62
CA ALA A 12 7.44 -34.08 48.15
C ALA A 12 8.19 -33.17 49.16
N THR A 13 9.35 -32.72 48.77
CA THR A 13 9.98 -31.56 49.40
C THR A 13 9.12 -30.37 49.06
N ALA A 14 8.22 -29.97 49.95
CA ALA A 14 7.61 -28.65 49.94
C ALA A 14 8.77 -27.67 50.12
N VAL A 15 9.22 -27.07 49.02
CA VAL A 15 9.95 -25.81 49.08
C VAL A 15 8.95 -24.82 49.64
N SER A 16 9.05 -24.49 50.93
CA SER A 16 8.41 -23.29 51.48
C SER A 16 9.03 -22.11 50.71
N ALA A 17 8.36 -21.62 49.69
CA ALA A 17 8.66 -20.31 49.15
C ALA A 17 8.47 -19.34 50.34
N ASN A 18 9.54 -18.87 50.90
CA ASN A 18 9.49 -17.67 51.74
C ASN A 18 8.96 -16.58 50.82
N ALA A 19 7.79 -16.02 51.09
CA ALA A 19 7.29 -14.87 50.40
C ALA A 19 8.38 -13.81 50.44
N ALA A 20 8.97 -13.53 49.29
CA ALA A 20 9.98 -12.50 49.16
C ALA A 20 9.26 -11.15 49.31
N ASP A 21 9.82 -10.28 50.10
CA ASP A 21 9.43 -8.90 50.18
C ASP A 21 10.00 -8.21 48.92
N LEU A 22 9.27 -7.30 48.23
CA LEU A 22 9.81 -6.51 47.14
C LEU A 22 10.96 -5.61 47.60
N ASN A 23 10.98 -5.29 48.90
CA ASN A 23 12.09 -4.58 49.52
C ASN A 23 13.37 -5.42 49.46
N GLY A 24 14.36 -4.86 48.78
CA GLY A 24 15.67 -5.48 48.60
C GLY A 24 15.85 -6.21 47.29
N LEU A 25 14.81 -6.36 46.44
CA LEU A 25 14.98 -6.76 45.07
C LEU A 25 15.72 -5.68 44.26
N LYS A 26 16.47 -6.12 43.28
CA LYS A 26 17.17 -5.26 42.33
C LYS A 26 16.62 -5.50 40.95
N ILE A 27 15.94 -4.52 40.39
CA ILE A 27 15.37 -4.58 39.05
C ILE A 27 16.12 -3.62 38.14
N TYR A 28 16.49 -4.09 36.98
CA TYR A 28 17.05 -3.24 35.92
C TYR A 28 16.02 -3.01 34.85
N ILE A 29 15.68 -1.74 34.57
CA ILE A 29 14.70 -1.35 33.57
C ILE A 29 15.42 -0.69 32.37
N ASN A 30 15.17 -1.20 31.20
CA ASN A 30 15.57 -0.60 29.93
C ASN A 30 14.32 -0.09 29.16
N PRO A 31 13.99 1.20 29.26
CA PRO A 31 13.06 1.78 28.31
C PRO A 31 13.71 1.78 26.90
N GLY A 32 13.18 1.00 25.97
CA GLY A 32 13.77 0.84 24.65
C GLY A 32 13.88 2.13 23.85
N HIS A 33 14.84 2.19 22.91
CA HIS A 33 15.17 3.36 22.09
C HIS A 33 15.66 4.57 22.90
N GLY A 34 15.89 5.72 22.26
CA GLY A 34 16.30 6.94 22.94
C GLY A 34 16.48 8.11 21.99
N GLY A 35 15.62 9.11 22.08
CA GLY A 35 15.64 10.29 21.20
C GLY A 35 14.45 10.38 20.26
N TYR A 36 14.68 11.06 19.12
CA TYR A 36 13.65 11.37 18.12
C TYR A 36 14.20 11.22 16.68
N ASP A 37 14.99 10.21 16.42
CA ASP A 37 15.49 9.91 15.08
C ASP A 37 14.75 8.74 14.42
N SER A 38 15.22 8.28 13.27
CA SER A 38 14.53 7.26 12.49
C SER A 38 14.47 5.89 13.19
N ASP A 39 15.35 5.64 14.17
CA ASP A 39 15.43 4.39 14.92
C ASP A 39 14.47 4.36 16.12
N ASP A 40 14.00 5.53 16.55
CA ASP A 40 13.11 5.68 17.70
C ASP A 40 11.64 5.39 17.42
N ARG A 41 11.31 4.91 16.24
CA ARG A 41 9.98 4.48 15.79
C ARG A 41 8.90 5.55 15.98
N ASN A 42 8.69 6.31 14.93
CA ASN A 42 7.64 7.33 14.83
C ASN A 42 6.48 6.84 13.97
N VAL A 43 5.27 7.15 14.38
CA VAL A 43 4.06 6.92 13.60
C VAL A 43 3.40 8.27 13.29
N ALA A 44 3.17 8.55 12.01
CA ALA A 44 2.37 9.71 11.61
C ALA A 44 0.91 9.47 12.01
N ILE A 45 0.36 10.32 12.89
CA ILE A 45 -0.99 10.18 13.42
C ILE A 45 -1.63 11.57 13.65
N PRO A 46 -2.81 11.87 13.09
CA PRO A 46 -3.45 13.15 13.25
C PRO A 46 -3.63 13.55 14.73
N PRO A 47 -3.46 14.84 15.07
CA PRO A 47 -3.13 15.97 14.19
C PRO A 47 -1.63 16.10 13.87
N PHE A 48 -0.79 15.17 14.31
CA PHE A 48 0.66 15.24 14.22
C PHE A 48 1.16 14.68 12.89
N ALA A 49 2.07 15.42 12.26
CA ALA A 49 2.82 14.94 11.10
C ALA A 49 3.87 13.89 11.53
N GLN A 50 4.41 13.17 10.55
CA GLN A 50 5.55 12.31 10.79
C GLN A 50 6.74 13.14 11.31
N HIS A 51 7.44 12.62 12.31
CA HIS A 51 8.57 13.27 13.00
C HIS A 51 8.19 14.51 13.85
N ASP A 52 6.92 14.73 14.15
CA ASP A 52 6.52 15.74 15.13
C ASP A 52 6.89 15.22 16.55
N GLU A 53 7.64 16.00 17.32
CA GLU A 53 8.05 15.64 18.69
C GLU A 53 6.86 15.50 19.65
N ASN A 54 5.73 16.15 19.34
CA ASN A 54 4.49 16.03 20.12
C ASN A 54 3.65 14.81 19.73
N GLY A 55 3.94 14.21 18.56
CA GLY A 55 3.31 13.00 18.07
C GLY A 55 3.73 11.75 18.84
N PHE A 56 3.39 10.61 18.28
CA PHE A 56 3.79 9.33 18.83
C PHE A 56 5.27 9.03 18.52
N TRP A 57 6.01 8.68 19.58
CA TRP A 57 7.35 8.10 19.51
C TRP A 57 7.43 6.92 20.46
N GLU A 58 7.89 5.79 19.99
CA GLU A 58 8.06 4.60 20.83
C GLU A 58 9.04 4.88 21.96
N SER A 59 10.17 5.53 21.68
CA SER A 59 11.16 5.95 22.67
C SER A 59 10.56 6.75 23.82
N LYS A 60 9.63 7.67 23.51
CA LYS A 60 8.93 8.52 24.49
C LYS A 60 7.95 7.71 25.33
N SER A 61 7.12 6.87 24.72
CA SER A 61 6.16 6.04 25.45
C SER A 61 6.84 5.02 26.34
N ASN A 62 7.92 4.37 25.87
CA ASN A 62 8.70 3.42 26.66
C ASN A 62 9.37 4.09 27.87
N LEU A 63 9.85 5.32 27.72
CA LEU A 63 10.40 6.06 28.87
C LEU A 63 9.32 6.35 29.91
N VAL A 64 8.12 6.79 29.50
CA VAL A 64 7.00 7.05 30.42
C VAL A 64 6.61 5.79 31.20
N LYS A 65 6.53 4.63 30.51
CA LYS A 65 6.28 3.33 31.13
C LYS A 65 7.39 2.96 32.12
N GLY A 66 8.66 3.09 31.70
CA GLY A 66 9.82 2.75 32.55
C GLY A 66 9.93 3.60 33.78
N LEU A 67 9.70 4.91 33.69
CA LEU A 67 9.71 5.82 34.84
C LEU A 67 8.57 5.50 35.81
N ALA A 68 7.36 5.24 35.30
CA ALA A 68 6.21 4.83 36.13
C ALA A 68 6.48 3.50 36.84
N LEU A 69 7.08 2.53 36.15
CA LEU A 69 7.46 1.24 36.74
C LEU A 69 8.49 1.40 37.84
N ARG A 70 9.52 2.23 37.62
CA ARG A 70 10.50 2.58 38.64
C ARG A 70 9.81 3.14 39.90
N ASP A 71 9.01 4.20 39.73
CA ASP A 71 8.39 4.91 40.87
C ASP A 71 7.47 3.99 41.67
N LEU A 72 6.72 3.12 40.98
CA LEU A 72 5.87 2.11 41.64
C LEU A 72 6.70 1.08 42.41
N LEU A 73 7.78 0.54 41.81
CA LEU A 73 8.65 -0.45 42.49
C LEU A 73 9.40 0.15 43.68
N GLU A 74 9.92 1.35 43.52
CA GLU A 74 10.62 2.06 44.62
C GLU A 74 9.68 2.35 45.79
N SER A 75 8.38 2.52 45.56
CA SER A 75 7.37 2.67 46.61
C SER A 75 7.25 1.43 47.51
N PHE A 76 7.68 0.27 47.04
CA PHE A 76 7.78 -1.00 47.80
C PHE A 76 9.21 -1.30 48.29
N GLY A 77 10.14 -0.35 48.13
CA GLY A 77 11.53 -0.51 48.58
C GLY A 77 12.42 -1.32 47.64
N THR A 78 11.98 -1.61 46.46
CA THR A 78 12.80 -2.21 45.38
C THR A 78 13.90 -1.24 44.97
N HIS A 79 15.11 -1.73 44.75
CA HIS A 79 16.18 -0.94 44.12
C HIS A 79 16.04 -1.04 42.60
N VAL A 80 15.93 0.11 41.93
CA VAL A 80 15.76 0.15 40.49
C VAL A 80 16.89 0.91 39.83
N ASP A 81 17.59 0.23 38.91
CA ASP A 81 18.53 0.83 37.99
C ASP A 81 17.87 0.96 36.60
N MET A 82 18.24 2.00 35.83
CA MET A 82 17.67 2.24 34.52
C MET A 82 18.76 2.55 33.49
N SER A 83 18.57 2.07 32.27
CA SER A 83 19.48 2.42 31.16
C SER A 83 19.43 3.90 30.78
N ARG A 84 18.28 4.54 30.94
CA ARG A 84 18.05 5.96 30.69
C ARG A 84 16.87 6.51 31.51
N THR A 85 16.89 7.81 31.76
CA THR A 85 15.83 8.56 32.47
C THR A 85 15.38 9.81 31.71
N THR A 86 15.94 10.04 30.54
CA THR A 86 15.63 11.13 29.61
C THR A 86 15.35 10.57 28.21
N ASN A 87 14.92 11.41 27.29
CA ASN A 87 14.67 11.02 25.89
C ASN A 87 15.45 11.93 24.94
N THR A 88 16.74 11.70 24.83
CA THR A 88 17.66 12.43 23.95
C THR A 88 18.41 11.43 23.07
N THR A 89 19.01 11.89 21.99
CA THR A 89 19.82 11.03 21.10
C THR A 89 20.99 10.36 21.86
N ASP A 90 21.51 10.98 22.91
CA ASP A 90 22.56 10.39 23.75
C ASP A 90 22.04 9.21 24.61
N ASP A 91 20.72 9.07 24.76
CA ASP A 91 20.06 7.97 25.46
C ASP A 91 19.90 6.71 24.58
N ASP A 92 20.15 6.82 23.28
CA ASP A 92 20.19 5.66 22.36
C ASP A 92 21.55 4.95 22.48
N ARG A 93 21.61 4.05 23.46
CA ARG A 93 22.81 3.40 23.93
C ARG A 93 23.08 2.07 23.22
N ASN A 94 24.33 1.63 23.25
CA ASN A 94 24.71 0.31 22.77
C ASN A 94 23.96 -0.79 23.53
N LEU A 95 23.25 -1.65 22.78
CA LEU A 95 22.38 -2.68 23.34
C LEU A 95 23.11 -3.71 24.21
N GLU A 96 24.34 -4.09 23.83
CA GLU A 96 25.16 -5.03 24.61
C GLU A 96 25.64 -4.41 25.93
N GLU A 97 25.99 -3.11 25.94
CA GLU A 97 26.39 -2.38 27.13
C GLU A 97 25.27 -2.30 28.16
N ILE A 98 24.02 -2.11 27.71
CA ILE A 98 22.84 -2.10 28.60
C ILE A 98 22.71 -3.45 29.32
N GLY A 99 22.86 -4.58 28.59
CA GLY A 99 22.83 -5.90 29.21
C GLY A 99 23.99 -6.14 30.17
N GLU A 100 25.20 -5.64 29.84
CA GLU A 100 26.35 -5.73 30.73
C GLU A 100 26.21 -4.89 32.00
N GLU A 101 25.52 -3.75 31.93
CA GLU A 101 25.21 -2.95 33.14
C GLU A 101 24.25 -3.67 34.09
N ALA A 102 23.19 -4.28 33.57
CA ALA A 102 22.29 -5.10 34.34
C ALA A 102 23.02 -6.22 35.07
N ASN A 103 24.02 -6.85 34.44
CA ASN A 103 24.89 -7.85 35.05
C ASN A 103 25.76 -7.24 36.17
N LYS A 104 26.36 -6.05 35.95
CA LYS A 104 27.18 -5.35 36.92
C LYS A 104 26.39 -4.93 38.16
N CYS A 105 25.15 -4.51 37.99
CA CYS A 105 24.20 -4.19 39.06
C CYS A 105 23.77 -5.45 39.80
N GLN A 106 24.02 -6.64 39.31
CA GLN A 106 23.52 -7.90 39.86
C GLN A 106 21.98 -7.86 40.00
N ALA A 107 21.29 -7.44 38.94
CA ALA A 107 19.86 -7.37 38.94
C ALA A 107 19.24 -8.76 39.18
N ASP A 108 18.21 -8.85 39.98
CA ASP A 108 17.42 -10.08 40.13
C ASP A 108 16.60 -10.36 38.86
N PHE A 109 16.21 -9.30 38.15
CA PHE A 109 15.56 -9.40 36.87
C PHE A 109 15.80 -8.15 36.00
N PHE A 110 15.89 -8.36 34.68
CA PHE A 110 16.03 -7.32 33.67
C PHE A 110 14.75 -7.22 32.80
N PHE A 111 14.22 -6.01 32.61
CA PHE A 111 13.08 -5.72 31.76
C PHE A 111 13.46 -4.71 30.68
N SER A 112 13.33 -5.10 29.42
CA SER A 112 13.34 -4.18 28.27
C SER A 112 11.89 -3.89 27.86
N ILE A 113 11.50 -2.62 27.83
CA ILE A 113 10.12 -2.19 27.58
C ILE A 113 10.02 -1.58 26.22
N HIS A 114 9.18 -2.13 25.38
CA HIS A 114 8.93 -1.75 24.00
C HIS A 114 7.43 -1.75 23.64
N SER A 115 7.12 -1.29 22.45
CA SER A 115 5.87 -1.55 21.74
C SER A 115 6.17 -1.94 20.30
N ASN A 116 5.48 -2.94 19.81
CA ASN A 116 5.72 -3.57 18.51
C ASN A 116 5.10 -2.80 17.34
N ALA A 117 5.51 -3.16 16.11
CA ALA A 117 4.85 -2.80 14.87
C ALA A 117 4.92 -3.93 13.86
N THR A 118 3.89 -4.10 13.06
CA THR A 118 3.92 -5.02 11.93
C THR A 118 4.65 -4.43 10.72
N GLY A 119 4.69 -3.11 10.61
CA GLY A 119 5.22 -2.37 9.46
C GLY A 119 4.41 -2.50 8.17
N THR A 120 3.47 -3.44 8.10
CA THR A 120 2.68 -3.75 6.90
C THR A 120 1.18 -3.86 7.17
N SER A 121 0.77 -4.01 8.42
CA SER A 121 -0.62 -4.19 8.83
C SER A 121 -0.87 -3.52 10.17
N ASN A 122 -1.83 -2.65 10.20
CA ASN A 122 -2.33 -1.98 11.42
C ASN A 122 -3.54 -2.69 12.02
N ARG A 123 -3.60 -4.01 11.88
CA ARG A 123 -4.70 -4.86 12.37
C ARG A 123 -4.28 -5.77 13.52
N THR A 124 -3.05 -5.64 14.01
CA THR A 124 -2.54 -6.46 15.10
C THR A 124 -2.40 -5.60 16.33
N ASN A 125 -2.97 -6.03 17.45
CA ASN A 125 -2.74 -5.48 18.77
C ASN A 125 -2.81 -6.59 19.80
N GLN A 126 -1.65 -7.00 20.33
CA GLN A 126 -1.53 -8.00 21.39
C GLN A 126 -0.14 -7.94 22.01
N PRO A 127 0.04 -8.26 23.30
CA PRO A 127 1.36 -8.29 23.90
C PRO A 127 2.17 -9.50 23.42
N LEU A 128 3.47 -9.26 23.15
CA LEU A 128 4.45 -10.28 22.81
C LEU A 128 5.62 -10.18 23.80
N MET A 129 5.99 -11.32 24.40
CA MET A 129 7.13 -11.40 25.30
C MET A 129 8.26 -12.19 24.66
N LEU A 130 9.45 -11.60 24.67
CA LEU A 130 10.65 -12.21 24.12
C LEU A 130 11.67 -12.45 25.25
N TYR A 131 12.24 -13.64 25.29
CA TYR A 131 13.30 -14.02 26.22
C TYR A 131 14.46 -14.66 25.47
N ARG A 132 15.64 -14.63 26.05
CA ARG A 132 16.84 -15.19 25.43
C ARG A 132 16.75 -16.71 25.28
N GLY A 133 16.98 -17.24 24.08
CA GLY A 133 17.03 -18.67 23.78
C GLY A 133 16.01 -19.12 22.77
N TYR A 134 15.87 -20.45 22.65
CA TYR A 134 14.78 -21.05 21.86
C TYR A 134 13.47 -21.05 22.68
N THR A 135 12.35 -21.06 21.98
CA THR A 135 11.02 -21.05 22.64
C THR A 135 10.86 -22.22 23.61
N ASP A 136 11.37 -23.39 23.27
CA ASP A 136 11.29 -24.59 24.12
C ASP A 136 12.54 -24.84 24.97
N ASP A 137 13.62 -24.10 24.73
CA ASP A 137 14.89 -24.20 25.46
C ASP A 137 15.43 -22.78 25.77
N PRO A 138 14.83 -22.09 26.75
CA PRO A 138 15.26 -20.76 27.20
C PRO A 138 16.60 -20.81 27.92
N VAL A 139 17.46 -19.80 27.69
CA VAL A 139 18.73 -19.66 28.45
C VAL A 139 18.45 -19.46 29.95
N PHE A 140 17.38 -18.76 30.28
CA PHE A 140 16.87 -18.54 31.64
C PHE A 140 15.41 -19.01 31.72
N PRO A 141 15.10 -20.17 32.31
CA PRO A 141 13.72 -20.61 32.55
C PRO A 141 12.86 -19.59 33.29
N GLU A 142 13.49 -18.85 34.21
CA GLU A 142 12.92 -17.77 34.98
C GLU A 142 12.37 -16.64 34.10
N ALA A 143 13.10 -16.32 33.01
CA ALA A 143 12.68 -15.30 32.07
C ALA A 143 11.42 -15.73 31.30
N LYS A 144 11.32 -17.00 30.93
CA LYS A 144 10.12 -17.56 30.30
C LYS A 144 8.92 -17.56 31.23
N GLU A 145 9.11 -17.93 32.48
CA GLU A 145 8.06 -17.94 33.52
C GLU A 145 7.51 -16.53 33.76
N MET A 146 8.40 -15.55 34.01
CA MET A 146 8.00 -14.14 34.16
C MET A 146 7.30 -13.62 32.92
N SER A 147 7.78 -13.97 31.73
CA SER A 147 7.13 -13.60 30.45
C SER A 147 5.69 -14.08 30.37
N GLY A 148 5.42 -15.30 30.85
CA GLY A 148 4.06 -15.84 30.88
C GLY A 148 3.14 -15.09 31.84
N ILE A 149 3.66 -14.77 33.03
CA ILE A 149 2.92 -14.04 34.05
C ILE A 149 2.63 -12.62 33.57
N LEU A 150 3.64 -11.91 33.02
CA LEU A 150 3.46 -10.54 32.57
C LEU A 150 2.50 -10.48 31.37
N ASN A 151 2.63 -11.38 30.38
CA ASN A 151 1.71 -11.42 29.24
C ASN A 151 0.25 -11.57 29.70
N LYS A 152 0.00 -12.43 30.68
CA LYS A 152 -1.33 -12.59 31.25
C LYS A 152 -1.85 -11.29 31.89
N TRP A 153 -1.03 -10.59 32.68
CA TRP A 153 -1.44 -9.34 33.31
C TRP A 153 -1.71 -8.23 32.28
N LEU A 154 -0.90 -8.14 31.21
CA LEU A 154 -1.14 -7.17 30.16
C LEU A 154 -2.44 -7.45 29.39
N LEU A 155 -2.78 -8.72 29.17
CA LEU A 155 -4.05 -9.12 28.52
C LEU A 155 -5.28 -8.84 29.38
N GLU A 156 -5.15 -8.63 30.69
CA GLU A 156 -6.24 -8.18 31.57
C GLU A 156 -6.65 -6.70 31.33
N ASN A 157 -5.83 -5.92 30.64
CA ASN A 157 -6.15 -4.53 30.32
C ASN A 157 -7.34 -4.45 29.34
N GLN A 158 -8.49 -3.96 29.85
CA GLN A 158 -9.73 -3.83 29.08
C GLN A 158 -9.91 -2.43 28.46
N ILE A 159 -8.98 -1.50 28.69
CA ILE A 159 -8.92 -0.24 27.91
C ILE A 159 -8.41 -0.52 26.50
N ALA A 160 -7.52 -1.49 26.36
CA ALA A 160 -7.08 -1.99 25.06
C ALA A 160 -8.11 -2.94 24.43
N SER A 161 -8.21 -2.91 23.12
CA SER A 161 -8.89 -3.95 22.35
C SER A 161 -7.84 -4.87 21.73
N TRP A 162 -7.85 -6.14 22.14
CA TRP A 162 -6.84 -7.10 21.71
C TRP A 162 -7.28 -7.87 20.46
N SER A 163 -6.43 -7.93 19.45
CA SER A 163 -6.64 -8.76 18.26
C SER A 163 -6.61 -10.26 18.56
N SER A 164 -5.95 -10.63 19.67
CA SER A 164 -5.92 -11.99 20.21
C SER A 164 -5.76 -11.92 21.73
N LYS A 165 -6.49 -12.77 22.45
CA LYS A 165 -6.36 -12.95 23.91
C LYS A 165 -5.51 -14.18 24.27
N ASN A 166 -4.89 -14.83 23.28
CA ASN A 166 -3.96 -15.92 23.52
C ASN A 166 -2.58 -15.36 23.88
N PRO A 167 -1.95 -15.82 24.97
CA PRO A 167 -0.59 -15.41 25.32
C PRO A 167 0.39 -15.69 24.17
N TRP A 168 1.24 -14.71 23.87
CA TRP A 168 2.29 -14.86 22.87
C TRP A 168 3.66 -14.69 23.50
N LEU A 169 4.38 -15.80 23.58
CA LEU A 169 5.72 -15.90 24.15
C LEU A 169 6.64 -16.57 23.15
N ALA A 170 7.84 -16.07 22.99
CA ALA A 170 8.84 -16.69 22.13
C ALA A 170 10.26 -16.50 22.66
N GLY A 171 11.10 -17.49 22.45
CA GLY A 171 12.54 -17.30 22.52
C GLY A 171 13.01 -16.45 21.34
N ASP A 172 13.86 -15.47 21.58
CA ASP A 172 14.34 -14.53 20.59
C ASP A 172 15.11 -15.22 19.45
N TRP A 173 15.77 -16.35 19.70
CA TRP A 173 16.42 -17.16 18.69
C TRP A 173 15.44 -17.85 17.75
N THR A 174 14.28 -18.25 18.25
CA THR A 174 13.20 -18.84 17.45
C THR A 174 12.45 -17.76 16.66
N PHE A 175 12.17 -16.64 17.32
CA PHE A 175 11.30 -15.60 16.76
C PHE A 175 11.92 -14.89 15.55
N TYR A 176 13.22 -14.54 15.64
CA TYR A 176 13.92 -13.85 14.57
C TYR A 176 14.68 -14.75 13.61
N ASP A 177 14.90 -16.01 13.95
CA ASP A 177 15.72 -16.98 13.17
C ASP A 177 17.15 -16.45 12.85
N TRP A 178 17.71 -15.65 13.78
CA TRP A 178 19.09 -15.15 13.67
C TRP A 178 20.13 -16.08 14.32
N GLY A 179 19.82 -17.37 14.46
CA GLY A 179 20.60 -18.32 15.20
C GLY A 179 20.72 -17.91 16.68
N THR A 180 21.86 -18.16 17.30
CA THR A 180 22.07 -17.82 18.72
C THR A 180 22.48 -16.35 18.93
N SER A 181 22.43 -15.49 17.90
CA SER A 181 22.71 -14.07 18.06
C SER A 181 21.66 -13.36 18.89
N GLY A 182 20.40 -13.62 18.62
CA GLY A 182 19.26 -13.05 19.33
C GLY A 182 19.24 -11.52 19.39
N LEU A 183 18.40 -10.99 20.29
CA LEU A 183 18.29 -9.56 20.53
C LEU A 183 19.53 -9.00 21.23
N GLY A 184 20.06 -7.87 20.71
CA GLY A 184 21.25 -7.22 21.23
C GLY A 184 21.20 -6.96 22.73
N VAL A 185 20.09 -6.47 23.23
CA VAL A 185 19.87 -6.13 24.64
C VAL A 185 19.82 -7.36 25.57
N LEU A 186 19.43 -8.54 25.04
CA LEU A 186 19.37 -9.79 25.81
C LEU A 186 20.66 -10.63 25.68
N ARG A 187 21.47 -10.36 24.63
CA ARG A 187 22.61 -11.20 24.22
C ARG A 187 23.68 -11.39 25.31
N LYS A 188 23.96 -10.34 26.05
CA LYS A 188 24.99 -10.35 27.08
C LYS A 188 24.49 -10.59 28.48
N LEU A 189 23.21 -10.77 28.70
CA LEU A 189 22.67 -10.99 30.02
C LEU A 189 23.22 -12.28 30.62
N THR A 190 23.64 -12.17 31.89
CA THR A 190 23.97 -13.29 32.78
C THR A 190 22.99 -13.38 33.96
N VAL A 191 21.96 -12.52 33.93
CA VAL A 191 20.82 -12.52 34.88
C VAL A 191 19.55 -12.79 34.09
N PRO A 192 18.46 -13.31 34.68
CA PRO A 192 17.18 -13.47 34.00
C PRO A 192 16.67 -12.13 33.46
N GLY A 193 16.12 -12.16 32.27
CA GLY A 193 15.60 -10.95 31.64
C GLY A 193 14.79 -11.21 30.40
N MET A 194 13.93 -10.24 30.08
CA MET A 194 13.02 -10.32 28.94
C MET A 194 12.86 -8.96 28.26
N LEU A 195 12.35 -9.00 27.03
CA LEU A 195 11.84 -7.84 26.32
C LEU A 195 10.32 -7.97 26.18
N SER A 196 9.62 -6.93 26.57
CA SER A 196 8.18 -6.81 26.44
C SER A 196 7.85 -5.91 25.25
N GLU A 197 7.13 -6.44 24.29
CA GLU A 197 6.36 -5.70 23.30
C GLU A 197 4.93 -5.61 23.83
N GLY A 198 4.65 -4.59 24.66
CA GLY A 198 3.41 -4.51 25.43
C GLY A 198 2.15 -4.43 24.60
N SER A 199 2.22 -3.84 23.42
CA SER A 199 1.15 -3.67 22.45
C SER A 199 1.74 -3.28 21.09
N TYR A 200 0.88 -2.99 20.08
CA TYR A 200 1.32 -2.58 18.73
C TYR A 200 1.06 -1.11 18.49
N HIS A 201 2.13 -0.33 18.35
CA HIS A 201 2.04 1.12 18.13
C HIS A 201 1.64 1.53 16.69
N ASP A 202 1.55 0.60 15.76
CA ASP A 202 0.99 0.84 14.42
C ASP A 202 -0.50 0.46 14.31
N TYR A 203 -1.12 0.00 15.39
CA TYR A 203 -2.57 -0.10 15.53
C TYR A 203 -3.13 1.24 16.03
N ILE A 204 -3.86 1.98 15.20
CA ILE A 204 -4.21 3.38 15.43
C ILE A 204 -4.83 3.69 16.79
N PRO A 205 -5.86 2.96 17.30
CA PRO A 205 -6.38 3.23 18.63
C PRO A 205 -5.32 3.10 19.73
N GLU A 206 -4.42 2.13 19.59
CA GLU A 206 -3.32 1.91 20.52
C GLU A 206 -2.27 3.00 20.45
N THR A 207 -1.95 3.50 19.25
CA THR A 207 -1.04 4.64 19.08
C THR A 207 -1.49 5.82 19.91
N TYR A 208 -2.79 6.19 19.85
CA TYR A 208 -3.34 7.28 20.64
C TYR A 208 -3.34 6.97 22.15
N ARG A 209 -3.57 5.71 22.55
CA ARG A 209 -3.48 5.30 23.98
C ARG A 209 -2.06 5.39 24.52
N LEU A 210 -1.06 4.97 23.76
CA LEU A 210 0.36 5.04 24.11
C LEU A 210 0.90 6.48 24.21
N MET A 211 0.16 7.47 23.71
CA MET A 211 0.46 8.90 23.94
C MET A 211 -0.09 9.39 25.30
N SER A 212 -0.90 8.59 25.99
CA SER A 212 -1.42 8.91 27.34
C SER A 212 -0.47 8.43 28.42
N SER A 213 -0.04 9.33 29.30
CA SER A 213 0.77 8.98 30.47
C SER A 213 0.02 8.07 31.45
N GLU A 214 -1.31 8.21 31.56
CA GLU A 214 -2.16 7.35 32.40
C GLU A 214 -2.20 5.92 31.86
N TYR A 215 -2.33 5.77 30.55
CA TYR A 215 -2.33 4.46 29.92
C TYR A 215 -0.95 3.77 30.03
N CYS A 216 0.13 4.50 29.79
CA CYS A 216 1.49 4.00 30.03
C CYS A 216 1.73 3.63 31.49
N TRP A 217 1.18 4.40 32.45
CA TRP A 217 1.25 4.09 33.87
C TRP A 217 0.49 2.80 34.21
N LEU A 218 -0.65 2.54 33.57
CA LEU A 218 -1.41 1.30 33.76
C LEU A 218 -0.62 0.07 33.35
N GLU A 219 0.10 0.14 32.23
CA GLU A 219 0.99 -0.94 31.82
C GLU A 219 2.08 -1.19 32.87
N ALA A 220 2.70 -0.13 33.42
CA ALA A 220 3.66 -0.24 34.52
C ALA A 220 3.04 -0.84 35.79
N TYR A 221 1.79 -0.50 36.08
CA TYR A 221 1.05 -1.11 37.22
C TYR A 221 0.90 -2.63 37.05
N HIS A 222 0.58 -3.09 35.83
CA HIS A 222 0.52 -4.53 35.53
C HIS A 222 1.89 -5.21 35.60
N PHE A 223 2.98 -4.53 35.25
CA PHE A 223 4.34 -5.05 35.47
C PHE A 223 4.59 -5.30 36.97
N VAL A 224 4.22 -4.35 37.82
CA VAL A 224 4.38 -4.54 39.28
C VAL A 224 3.54 -5.71 39.78
N GLN A 225 2.31 -5.86 39.29
CA GLN A 225 1.46 -7.00 39.65
C GLN A 225 2.09 -8.33 39.19
N ALA A 226 2.68 -8.37 38.01
CA ALA A 226 3.41 -9.55 37.53
C ALA A 226 4.65 -9.85 38.38
N ILE A 227 5.41 -8.83 38.74
CA ILE A 227 6.58 -8.95 39.64
C ILE A 227 6.15 -9.45 41.03
N MET A 228 5.08 -8.91 41.60
CA MET A 228 4.51 -9.38 42.84
C MET A 228 4.07 -10.85 42.78
N GLU A 229 3.47 -11.28 41.67
CA GLU A 229 3.07 -12.68 41.48
C GLU A 229 4.29 -13.59 41.34
N TYR A 230 5.25 -13.22 40.51
CA TYR A 230 6.44 -14.02 40.25
C TYR A 230 7.32 -14.24 41.51
N PHE A 231 7.61 -13.16 42.25
CA PHE A 231 8.42 -13.24 43.45
C PHE A 231 7.62 -13.70 44.68
N GLY A 232 6.31 -13.92 44.55
CA GLY A 232 5.45 -14.34 45.63
C GLY A 232 5.34 -13.30 46.77
N ALA A 233 5.39 -12.00 46.42
CA ALA A 233 5.38 -10.91 47.36
C ALA A 233 4.14 -10.93 48.27
N SER A 234 4.34 -10.77 49.58
CA SER A 234 3.27 -10.65 50.56
C SER A 234 2.59 -9.28 50.52
N GLU A 235 3.34 -8.26 50.22
CA GLU A 235 2.84 -6.90 50.06
C GLU A 235 2.05 -6.77 48.73
N LYS A 236 0.98 -6.00 48.82
CA LYS A 236 0.12 -5.67 47.68
C LYS A 236 -0.27 -4.20 47.78
N PHE A 237 -0.72 -3.63 46.66
CA PHE A 237 -1.32 -2.30 46.71
C PHE A 237 -2.52 -2.29 47.65
N THR A 238 -2.58 -1.31 48.53
CA THR A 238 -3.68 -1.13 49.49
C THR A 238 -4.87 -0.40 48.89
N THR A 239 -4.68 0.17 47.69
CA THR A 239 -5.68 0.89 46.91
C THR A 239 -5.94 0.16 45.62
N GLY A 240 -7.03 0.50 44.93
CA GLY A 240 -7.33 0.06 43.55
C GLY A 240 -7.24 1.19 42.59
N VAL A 241 -7.52 0.85 41.33
CA VAL A 241 -7.54 1.76 40.18
C VAL A 241 -8.92 1.69 39.54
N ILE A 242 -9.46 2.81 39.06
CA ILE A 242 -10.60 2.86 38.15
C ILE A 242 -10.08 3.40 36.85
N GLY A 243 -10.33 2.70 35.74
CA GLY A 243 -9.93 3.14 34.42
C GLY A 243 -10.86 2.66 33.32
N GLY A 244 -10.91 3.38 32.21
CA GLY A 244 -11.72 3.01 31.06
C GLY A 244 -11.54 3.95 29.88
N SER A 245 -12.32 3.69 28.83
CA SER A 245 -12.46 4.56 27.68
C SER A 245 -13.87 5.14 27.60
N LEU A 246 -13.96 6.43 27.32
CA LEU A 246 -15.23 7.12 27.11
C LEU A 246 -15.49 7.27 25.61
N MET A 247 -16.64 6.81 25.15
CA MET A 247 -16.96 6.66 23.74
C MET A 247 -18.36 7.19 23.39
N ASP A 248 -18.54 7.60 22.15
CA ASP A 248 -19.85 7.89 21.58
C ASP A 248 -20.65 6.59 21.39
N SER A 249 -21.93 6.61 21.76
CA SER A 249 -22.79 5.42 21.70
C SER A 249 -23.17 5.00 20.28
N ARG A 250 -22.94 5.85 19.26
CA ARG A 250 -23.38 5.64 17.88
C ARG A 250 -22.33 5.97 16.83
N LEU A 251 -21.52 7.01 17.03
CA LEU A 251 -20.50 7.38 16.07
C LEU A 251 -19.33 6.40 16.12
N ILE A 252 -18.84 6.06 14.95
CA ILE A 252 -17.68 5.18 14.78
C ILE A 252 -16.46 5.99 14.37
N ARG A 253 -15.29 5.41 14.60
CA ARG A 253 -14.03 5.94 14.06
C ARG A 253 -14.03 5.91 12.55
N THR A 254 -13.54 6.99 11.97
CA THR A 254 -13.34 7.15 10.53
C THR A 254 -11.90 7.58 10.25
N ASP A 255 -10.93 7.00 10.94
CA ASP A 255 -9.51 7.36 10.77
C ASP A 255 -9.08 7.14 9.30
N PRO A 256 -8.76 8.22 8.55
CA PRO A 256 -8.59 8.15 7.10
C PRO A 256 -7.32 7.44 6.65
N ILE A 257 -6.42 7.13 7.57
CA ILE A 257 -5.07 6.65 7.26
C ILE A 257 -5.06 5.17 6.85
N TYR A 258 -6.08 4.40 7.29
CA TYR A 258 -6.09 2.96 7.07
C TYR A 258 -7.53 2.45 6.99
N GLY A 259 -7.90 1.75 5.94
CA GLY A 259 -9.14 0.96 5.86
C GLY A 259 -9.10 -0.12 6.95
N THR A 260 -9.50 0.21 8.15
CA THR A 260 -9.17 -0.51 9.36
C THR A 260 -10.29 -1.43 9.81
N THR A 261 -9.91 -2.61 10.25
CA THR A 261 -10.73 -3.43 11.12
C THR A 261 -10.36 -3.06 12.56
N PHE A 262 -11.29 -2.44 13.27
CA PHE A 262 -11.14 -2.18 14.69
C PHE A 262 -11.69 -3.36 15.50
N TYR A 263 -11.12 -3.59 16.68
CA TYR A 263 -11.55 -4.66 17.57
C TYR A 263 -12.44 -4.09 18.69
N GLU A 264 -13.42 -4.90 19.13
CA GLU A 264 -14.26 -4.61 20.28
C GLU A 264 -14.77 -3.15 20.32
N HIS A 265 -14.51 -2.42 21.39
CA HIS A 265 -14.96 -1.04 21.61
C HIS A 265 -14.17 0.00 20.80
N ASP A 266 -13.05 -0.34 20.22
CA ASP A 266 -12.25 0.58 19.38
C ASP A 266 -12.96 1.01 18.08
N GLN A 267 -14.07 0.37 17.71
CA GLN A 267 -14.93 0.83 16.62
C GLN A 267 -15.62 2.17 16.94
N ALA A 268 -15.95 2.41 18.21
CA ALA A 268 -16.63 3.61 18.64
C ALA A 268 -15.71 4.84 18.62
N LEU A 269 -16.29 6.01 18.34
CA LEU A 269 -15.55 7.28 18.39
C LEU A 269 -15.27 7.65 19.84
N PRO A 270 -13.99 7.83 20.24
CA PRO A 270 -13.65 8.29 21.60
C PRO A 270 -14.10 9.73 21.86
N ILE A 271 -14.54 10.01 23.07
CA ILE A 271 -14.93 11.36 23.49
C ILE A 271 -13.74 12.05 24.16
N MET A 272 -13.31 13.13 23.55
CA MET A 272 -12.23 13.99 24.04
C MET A 272 -12.78 15.10 24.94
N ASN A 273 -11.95 15.70 25.78
CA ASN A 273 -12.28 16.88 26.60
C ASN A 273 -13.50 16.70 27.53
N ALA A 274 -13.91 15.47 27.82
CA ALA A 274 -14.98 15.20 28.76
C ALA A 274 -14.47 15.27 30.20
N THR A 275 -15.32 15.76 31.10
CA THR A 275 -15.05 15.77 32.54
C THR A 275 -15.57 14.49 33.17
N VAL A 276 -14.68 13.75 33.85
CA VAL A 276 -14.98 12.52 34.60
C VAL A 276 -14.75 12.81 36.05
N SER A 277 -15.78 12.62 36.90
CA SER A 277 -15.73 12.91 38.33
C SER A 277 -15.94 11.64 39.12
N LEU A 278 -15.02 11.35 40.07
CA LEU A 278 -15.17 10.31 41.05
C LEU A 278 -15.92 10.82 42.26
N VAL A 279 -17.04 10.21 42.60
CA VAL A 279 -17.96 10.64 43.65
C VAL A 279 -18.04 9.55 44.71
N ASN A 280 -17.91 9.91 45.98
CA ASN A 280 -18.00 8.98 47.10
C ASN A 280 -19.47 8.64 47.48
N ASP A 281 -19.65 7.75 48.45
CA ASP A 281 -20.96 7.32 48.96
C ASP A 281 -21.79 8.45 49.59
N LYS A 282 -21.17 9.58 49.91
CA LYS A 282 -21.83 10.79 50.47
C LYS A 282 -22.27 11.77 49.37
N GLY A 283 -21.95 11.49 48.10
CA GLY A 283 -22.24 12.39 46.99
C GLY A 283 -21.22 13.51 46.81
N GLU A 284 -20.05 13.41 47.43
CA GLU A 284 -18.97 14.40 47.30
C GLU A 284 -18.03 13.99 46.16
N THR A 285 -17.70 14.91 45.26
CA THR A 285 -16.65 14.70 44.26
C THR A 285 -15.29 14.72 44.95
N ILE A 286 -14.57 13.61 44.90
CA ILE A 286 -13.25 13.44 45.50
C ILE A 286 -12.09 13.64 44.55
N GLU A 287 -12.33 13.39 43.26
CA GLU A 287 -11.33 13.58 42.19
C GLU A 287 -12.04 13.88 40.90
N THR A 288 -11.36 14.63 40.02
CA THR A 288 -11.87 14.94 38.68
C THR A 288 -10.77 14.77 37.67
N TYR A 289 -11.09 14.13 36.55
CA TYR A 289 -10.23 13.89 35.40
C TYR A 289 -10.84 14.51 34.15
N THR A 290 -10.02 15.00 33.23
CA THR A 290 -10.48 15.43 31.91
C THR A 290 -9.84 14.53 30.84
N THR A 291 -10.66 13.92 29.99
CA THR A 291 -10.14 13.11 28.89
C THR A 291 -9.30 13.98 27.94
N GLN A 292 -8.23 13.44 27.43
CA GLN A 292 -7.27 14.19 26.61
C GLN A 292 -7.90 14.70 25.30
N ASP A 293 -7.32 15.75 24.75
CA ASP A 293 -7.63 16.24 23.41
C ASP A 293 -6.97 15.38 22.32
N LEU A 294 -7.13 14.07 22.47
CA LEU A 294 -6.66 13.02 21.55
C LEU A 294 -7.74 11.94 21.47
N PRO A 295 -7.93 11.29 20.30
CA PRO A 295 -9.00 10.32 20.13
C PRO A 295 -8.68 8.96 20.78
N ASN A 296 -8.46 8.94 22.11
CA ASN A 296 -8.27 7.74 22.94
C ASN A 296 -9.37 7.55 23.98
N GLY A 297 -10.05 8.62 24.41
CA GLY A 297 -11.12 8.57 25.42
C GLY A 297 -10.69 8.07 26.80
N VAL A 298 -9.40 7.88 27.04
CA VAL A 298 -8.87 7.29 28.28
C VAL A 298 -9.14 8.19 29.48
N TYR A 299 -9.64 7.60 30.55
CA TYR A 299 -9.70 8.21 31.88
C TYR A 299 -9.20 7.26 32.95
N MET A 300 -8.68 7.81 34.04
CA MET A 300 -8.13 7.00 35.12
C MET A 300 -8.12 7.73 36.47
N PHE A 301 -8.50 7.00 37.52
CA PHE A 301 -8.31 7.38 38.95
C PHE A 301 -7.37 6.37 39.60
N LYS A 302 -6.21 6.85 40.03
CA LYS A 302 -5.16 6.04 40.63
C LYS A 302 -5.30 6.06 42.15
N SER A 303 -4.87 5.02 42.83
CA SER A 303 -4.79 4.97 44.30
C SER A 303 -6.12 5.21 45.03
N VAL A 304 -7.22 4.70 44.49
CA VAL A 304 -8.55 4.83 45.07
C VAL A 304 -8.69 3.83 46.22
N ALA A 305 -9.16 4.28 47.38
CA ALA A 305 -9.41 3.38 48.54
C ALA A 305 -10.50 2.34 48.19
N PRO A 306 -10.42 1.09 48.70
CA PRO A 306 -11.50 0.13 48.52
C PRO A 306 -12.84 0.65 48.99
N GLY A 307 -13.91 0.48 48.22
CA GLY A 307 -15.23 1.01 48.56
C GLY A 307 -16.16 1.10 47.34
N ASN A 308 -17.35 1.65 47.60
CA ASN A 308 -18.35 1.92 46.55
C ASN A 308 -18.30 3.39 46.16
N TYR A 309 -18.30 3.64 44.84
CA TYR A 309 -18.21 4.98 44.27
C TYR A 309 -19.19 5.11 43.11
N LYS A 310 -19.39 6.35 42.67
CA LYS A 310 -20.00 6.69 41.40
C LYS A 310 -18.98 7.39 40.52
N VAL A 311 -19.01 7.10 39.26
CA VAL A 311 -18.24 7.86 38.26
C VAL A 311 -19.24 8.61 37.40
N LYS A 312 -19.14 9.94 37.36
CA LYS A 312 -19.98 10.82 36.60
C LYS A 312 -19.21 11.38 35.39
N PHE A 313 -19.81 11.30 34.22
CA PHE A 313 -19.25 11.77 32.94
C PHE A 313 -20.09 12.92 32.42
N THR A 314 -19.46 14.04 32.07
CA THR A 314 -20.13 15.23 31.53
C THR A 314 -19.34 15.79 30.35
N HIS A 315 -20.07 16.22 29.30
CA HIS A 315 -19.51 16.89 28.14
C HIS A 315 -20.59 17.80 27.54
N PRO A 316 -20.25 19.00 27.00
CA PRO A 316 -21.25 19.94 26.47
C PRO A 316 -22.15 19.37 25.36
N GLU A 317 -21.63 18.45 24.56
CA GLU A 317 -22.34 17.85 23.42
C GLU A 317 -23.01 16.50 23.73
N TYR A 318 -22.88 15.99 24.98
CA TYR A 318 -23.38 14.67 25.34
C TYR A 318 -24.29 14.75 26.57
N ARG A 319 -25.23 13.82 26.70
CA ARG A 319 -26.05 13.67 27.88
C ARG A 319 -25.18 13.14 29.04
N ASP A 320 -25.33 13.75 30.22
CA ASP A 320 -24.63 13.29 31.44
C ASP A 320 -24.86 11.79 31.66
N LYS A 321 -23.80 11.10 32.02
CA LYS A 321 -23.81 9.67 32.36
C LYS A 321 -23.27 9.46 33.77
N GLU A 322 -23.84 8.53 34.51
CA GLU A 322 -23.33 8.14 35.83
C GLU A 322 -23.38 6.61 35.93
N ILE A 323 -22.36 6.03 36.53
CA ILE A 323 -22.25 4.58 36.80
C ILE A 323 -21.80 4.34 38.24
N ASP A 324 -22.24 3.21 38.81
CA ASP A 324 -21.77 2.72 40.09
C ASP A 324 -20.57 1.81 39.89
N VAL A 325 -19.52 1.99 40.70
CA VAL A 325 -18.29 1.19 40.64
C VAL A 325 -17.89 0.69 42.02
N VAL A 326 -17.30 -0.49 42.08
CA VAL A 326 -16.74 -1.07 43.29
C VAL A 326 -15.22 -1.17 43.15
N VAL A 327 -14.49 -0.57 44.04
CA VAL A 327 -13.04 -0.61 44.06
C VAL A 327 -12.55 -1.64 45.07
N GLU A 328 -11.68 -2.53 44.61
CA GLU A 328 -10.95 -3.47 45.43
C GLU A 328 -9.46 -3.14 45.43
N ALA A 329 -8.79 -3.39 46.58
CA ALA A 329 -7.35 -3.20 46.66
C ALA A 329 -6.59 -4.12 45.71
N ASN A 330 -5.51 -3.60 45.12
CA ASN A 330 -4.65 -4.31 44.16
C ASN A 330 -5.38 -4.79 42.89
N LYS A 331 -6.48 -4.14 42.53
CA LYS A 331 -7.24 -4.44 41.28
C LYS A 331 -7.50 -3.18 40.50
N VAL A 332 -7.70 -3.39 39.22
CA VAL A 332 -8.23 -2.36 38.29
C VAL A 332 -9.71 -2.66 38.07
N THR A 333 -10.57 -1.69 38.30
CA THR A 333 -11.98 -1.70 37.92
C THR A 333 -12.07 -1.04 36.56
N TYR A 334 -12.37 -1.83 35.53
CA TYR A 334 -12.47 -1.38 34.16
C TYR A 334 -13.91 -1.04 33.80
N GLU A 335 -14.12 0.19 33.33
CA GLU A 335 -15.44 0.67 32.86
C GLU A 335 -15.30 1.43 31.54
N ASN A 336 -15.60 0.75 30.46
CA ASN A 336 -15.70 1.37 29.14
C ASN A 336 -17.12 1.91 28.97
N VAL A 337 -17.26 3.23 28.82
CA VAL A 337 -18.54 3.92 28.94
C VAL A 337 -18.94 4.60 27.63
N TYR A 338 -20.20 4.43 27.27
CA TYR A 338 -20.80 5.06 26.08
C TYR A 338 -21.74 6.19 26.51
N MET A 339 -21.59 7.39 25.91
CA MET A 339 -22.47 8.54 26.10
C MET A 339 -23.28 8.84 24.85
N ASP A 340 -24.50 9.32 25.05
CA ASP A 340 -25.42 9.70 23.97
C ASP A 340 -25.23 11.18 23.62
N ARG A 341 -24.96 11.46 22.34
CA ARG A 341 -24.79 12.82 21.85
C ARG A 341 -26.11 13.61 21.87
N ILE A 342 -26.08 14.87 22.23
CA ILE A 342 -27.24 15.77 22.24
C ILE A 342 -27.47 16.30 20.83
N ARG A 343 -28.61 15.94 20.22
CA ARG A 343 -29.03 16.40 18.90
C ARG A 343 -30.16 17.39 19.09
N ASN A 344 -29.92 18.68 18.94
CA ASN A 344 -30.93 19.73 19.18
C ASN A 344 -31.06 20.71 18.00
N THR A 345 -30.37 20.47 16.91
CA THR A 345 -30.45 21.29 15.69
C THR A 345 -30.89 20.44 14.50
N PRO A 346 -31.56 21.03 13.49
CA PRO A 346 -31.91 20.33 12.28
C PRO A 346 -30.69 19.70 11.59
N PRO A 347 -30.87 18.50 10.98
CA PRO A 347 -29.83 17.92 10.14
C PRO A 347 -29.67 18.71 8.85
N GLU A 348 -28.47 18.75 8.34
CA GLU A 348 -28.11 19.35 7.05
C GLU A 348 -27.01 18.52 6.37
N VAL A 349 -26.95 18.56 5.05
CA VAL A 349 -25.84 17.98 4.27
C VAL A 349 -24.67 18.94 4.32
N VAL A 350 -23.59 18.55 4.96
CA VAL A 350 -22.38 19.37 5.15
C VAL A 350 -21.31 19.12 4.08
N GLU A 351 -21.32 17.93 3.49
CA GLU A 351 -20.40 17.53 2.42
C GLU A 351 -21.11 16.56 1.47
N TYR A 352 -20.79 16.62 0.18
CA TYR A 352 -21.40 15.74 -0.80
C TYR A 352 -20.48 15.46 -2.00
N SER A 353 -20.72 14.36 -2.66
CA SER A 353 -20.06 13.97 -3.90
C SER A 353 -21.07 13.28 -4.83
N PRO A 354 -20.95 13.46 -6.16
CA PRO A 354 -19.98 14.30 -6.85
C PRO A 354 -20.29 15.78 -6.71
N VAL A 355 -19.26 16.63 -6.68
CA VAL A 355 -19.41 18.08 -6.85
C VAL A 355 -19.25 18.37 -8.34
N TRP A 356 -20.28 18.96 -8.97
CA TRP A 356 -20.25 19.26 -10.39
C TRP A 356 -21.06 20.53 -10.68
N ASN A 357 -20.50 21.41 -11.52
CA ASN A 357 -21.17 22.60 -12.05
C ASN A 357 -21.16 22.55 -13.57
N GLU A 358 -22.02 23.32 -14.22
CA GLU A 358 -22.05 23.41 -15.66
C GLU A 358 -20.72 24.00 -16.18
N GLY A 359 -20.02 23.20 -17.00
CA GLY A 359 -18.69 23.53 -17.52
C GLY A 359 -17.54 22.74 -16.87
N ASP A 360 -17.82 22.06 -15.76
CA ASP A 360 -16.83 21.14 -15.14
C ASP A 360 -16.69 19.85 -15.97
N GLU A 361 -15.60 19.11 -15.70
CA GLU A 361 -15.44 17.76 -16.20
C GLU A 361 -16.61 16.86 -15.80
N ALA A 362 -17.09 16.07 -16.77
CA ALA A 362 -18.21 15.17 -16.52
C ALA A 362 -17.83 14.05 -15.56
N VAL A 363 -18.79 13.61 -14.77
CA VAL A 363 -18.66 12.61 -13.72
C VAL A 363 -18.66 11.19 -14.33
N LEU A 364 -17.85 10.28 -13.84
CA LEU A 364 -17.83 8.89 -14.31
C LEU A 364 -19.19 8.22 -14.13
N CYS A 365 -19.57 7.38 -15.09
CA CYS A 365 -20.90 6.76 -15.16
C CYS A 365 -21.23 5.79 -14.01
N ASN A 366 -20.33 5.56 -13.08
CA ASN A 366 -20.56 4.69 -11.90
C ASN A 366 -20.17 5.37 -10.58
N THR A 367 -19.94 6.67 -10.61
CA THR A 367 -19.60 7.45 -9.41
C THR A 367 -20.73 7.34 -8.39
N PRO A 368 -20.45 6.92 -7.15
CA PRO A 368 -21.47 6.91 -6.11
C PRO A 368 -21.89 8.34 -5.76
N VAL A 369 -23.15 8.48 -5.35
CA VAL A 369 -23.59 9.70 -4.67
C VAL A 369 -23.35 9.54 -3.19
N ILE A 370 -22.63 10.48 -2.59
CA ILE A 370 -22.31 10.49 -1.17
C ILE A 370 -22.90 11.76 -0.57
N LEU A 371 -23.65 11.62 0.51
CA LEU A 371 -24.17 12.75 1.29
C LEU A 371 -23.74 12.58 2.74
N LYS A 372 -22.96 13.53 3.25
CA LYS A 372 -22.52 13.55 4.63
C LYS A 372 -23.30 14.59 5.42
N PHE A 373 -23.85 14.18 6.55
CA PHE A 373 -24.68 14.98 7.41
C PHE A 373 -23.91 15.47 8.65
N ASN A 374 -24.35 16.58 9.23
CA ASN A 374 -23.86 17.06 10.51
C ASN A 374 -24.31 16.19 11.71
N TRP A 375 -25.31 15.32 11.51
CA TRP A 375 -25.85 14.36 12.48
C TRP A 375 -25.98 12.96 11.88
N ASP A 376 -26.01 11.94 12.74
CA ASP A 376 -26.50 10.63 12.33
C ASP A 376 -27.99 10.71 12.01
N MET A 377 -28.39 10.13 10.91
CA MET A 377 -29.76 10.23 10.37
C MET A 377 -30.57 8.99 10.74
N ASP A 378 -31.89 9.11 10.65
CA ASP A 378 -32.79 7.97 10.64
C ASP A 378 -32.81 7.37 9.22
N PRO A 379 -32.22 6.15 9.02
CA PRO A 379 -32.08 5.57 7.68
C PRO A 379 -33.38 5.45 6.93
N GLU A 380 -34.44 4.94 7.58
CA GLU A 380 -35.76 4.73 6.95
C GLU A 380 -36.32 6.07 6.46
N SER A 381 -36.24 7.11 7.28
CA SER A 381 -36.68 8.44 6.89
C SER A 381 -35.90 9.02 5.71
N VAL A 382 -34.59 8.81 5.64
CA VAL A 382 -33.76 9.31 4.53
C VAL A 382 -34.05 8.53 3.25
N GLU A 383 -34.15 7.21 3.33
CA GLU A 383 -34.42 6.35 2.17
C GLU A 383 -35.77 6.63 1.54
N GLU A 384 -36.80 6.93 2.34
CA GLU A 384 -38.12 7.34 1.86
C GLU A 384 -38.12 8.70 1.15
N ASN A 385 -37.19 9.57 1.48
CA ASN A 385 -37.10 10.95 1.00
C ASN A 385 -35.99 11.17 -0.05
N PHE A 386 -35.23 10.13 -0.41
CA PHE A 386 -34.15 10.18 -1.41
C PHE A 386 -34.70 9.83 -2.79
N SER A 387 -34.28 10.58 -3.81
CA SER A 387 -34.64 10.29 -5.21
C SER A 387 -33.55 10.76 -6.17
N ILE A 388 -33.44 10.06 -7.30
CA ILE A 388 -32.53 10.41 -8.42
C ILE A 388 -33.34 10.43 -9.73
N THR A 389 -33.11 11.44 -10.56
CA THR A 389 -33.78 11.62 -11.85
C THR A 389 -32.74 11.93 -12.94
N PRO A 390 -32.72 11.22 -14.08
CA PRO A 390 -33.50 10.03 -14.43
C PRO A 390 -33.39 8.91 -13.39
N ALA A 391 -34.41 8.06 -13.27
CA ALA A 391 -34.44 6.99 -12.28
C ALA A 391 -33.32 5.96 -12.52
N VAL A 392 -32.59 5.63 -11.47
CA VAL A 392 -31.49 4.64 -11.48
C VAL A 392 -31.70 3.69 -10.33
N GLU A 393 -31.63 2.38 -10.59
CA GLU A 393 -31.58 1.38 -9.54
C GLU A 393 -30.21 1.40 -8.86
N GLY A 394 -30.18 1.42 -7.55
CA GLY A 394 -28.94 1.43 -6.76
C GLY A 394 -29.17 0.95 -5.35
N ASP A 395 -28.08 0.71 -4.65
CA ASP A 395 -28.08 0.32 -3.25
C ASP A 395 -27.74 1.54 -2.40
N LEU A 396 -28.56 1.80 -1.38
CA LEU A 396 -28.28 2.79 -0.34
C LEU A 396 -27.57 2.07 0.80
N THR A 397 -26.40 2.58 1.17
CA THR A 397 -25.61 2.08 2.30
C THR A 397 -25.21 3.23 3.21
N TRP A 398 -24.94 2.91 4.46
CA TRP A 398 -24.61 3.89 5.47
C TRP A 398 -23.21 3.67 6.01
N GLU A 399 -22.50 4.76 6.22
CA GLU A 399 -21.20 4.84 6.86
C GLU A 399 -21.26 5.81 8.04
N ASP A 400 -20.19 5.90 8.84
CA ASP A 400 -20.06 6.85 9.96
C ASP A 400 -21.26 6.81 10.92
N SER A 401 -21.74 5.63 11.27
CA SER A 401 -22.89 5.43 12.16
C SER A 401 -24.14 6.19 11.70
N TYR A 402 -24.47 6.09 10.42
CA TYR A 402 -25.61 6.76 9.77
C TYR A 402 -25.43 8.28 9.56
N ALA A 403 -24.23 8.81 9.66
CA ALA A 403 -23.93 10.19 9.31
C ALA A 403 -23.55 10.38 7.83
N THR A 404 -23.30 9.30 7.11
CA THR A 404 -22.94 9.33 5.68
C THR A 404 -23.79 8.34 4.90
N LEU A 405 -24.57 8.86 3.94
CA LEU A 405 -25.32 8.07 2.98
C LEU A 405 -24.50 7.86 1.72
N VAL A 406 -24.41 6.62 1.24
CA VAL A 406 -23.77 6.28 -0.02
C VAL A 406 -24.78 5.56 -0.92
N PHE A 407 -25.10 6.18 -2.05
CA PHE A 407 -25.87 5.55 -3.12
C PHE A 407 -24.91 5.01 -4.17
N LYS A 408 -24.91 3.70 -4.41
CA LYS A 408 -24.16 3.04 -5.49
C LYS A 408 -25.10 2.55 -6.57
N PRO A 409 -24.97 2.99 -7.83
CA PRO A 409 -25.80 2.48 -8.91
C PRO A 409 -25.47 1.00 -9.17
N LYS A 410 -26.50 0.15 -9.37
CA LYS A 410 -26.33 -1.28 -9.71
C LYS A 410 -25.76 -1.50 -11.11
N ARG A 411 -25.92 -0.53 -11.98
CA ARG A 411 -25.34 -0.46 -13.32
C ARG A 411 -24.83 0.96 -13.57
N ALA A 412 -23.91 1.10 -14.50
CA ALA A 412 -23.45 2.42 -14.90
C ALA A 412 -24.60 3.35 -15.28
N TYR A 413 -24.51 4.62 -14.91
CA TYR A 413 -25.40 5.66 -15.38
C TYR A 413 -25.35 5.75 -16.91
N ASP A 414 -26.41 6.26 -17.54
CA ASP A 414 -26.40 6.55 -18.96
C ASP A 414 -25.37 7.65 -19.28
N VAL A 415 -24.67 7.49 -20.39
CA VAL A 415 -23.66 8.46 -20.83
C VAL A 415 -24.27 9.83 -21.19
N ASN A 416 -23.50 10.88 -21.12
CA ASN A 416 -23.88 12.27 -21.46
C ASN A 416 -25.19 12.76 -20.80
N THR A 417 -25.57 12.21 -19.68
CA THR A 417 -26.87 12.44 -19.03
C THR A 417 -26.73 13.32 -17.79
N LEU A 418 -27.60 14.32 -17.69
CA LEU A 418 -27.69 15.15 -16.50
C LEU A 418 -28.61 14.49 -15.47
N TYR A 419 -28.05 14.14 -14.32
CA TYR A 419 -28.78 13.59 -13.18
C TYR A 419 -29.05 14.66 -12.13
N THR A 420 -30.21 14.52 -11.48
CA THR A 420 -30.61 15.35 -10.35
C THR A 420 -30.94 14.44 -9.18
N VAL A 421 -30.24 14.60 -8.07
CA VAL A 421 -30.52 13.93 -6.80
C VAL A 421 -31.25 14.91 -5.90
N VAL A 422 -32.31 14.45 -5.26
CA VAL A 422 -33.09 15.24 -4.30
C VAL A 422 -33.23 14.45 -3.01
N LEU A 423 -32.83 15.05 -1.90
CA LEU A 423 -33.22 14.62 -0.56
C LEU A 423 -34.18 15.66 0.00
N LYS A 424 -35.41 15.24 0.27
CA LYS A 424 -36.45 16.14 0.76
C LYS A 424 -36.22 16.50 2.22
N LYS A 425 -36.71 17.69 2.58
CA LYS A 425 -36.60 18.23 3.95
C LYS A 425 -37.29 17.39 5.03
N GLU A 426 -38.19 16.49 4.65
CA GLU A 426 -38.86 15.56 5.57
C GLU A 426 -37.89 14.51 6.13
N ALA A 427 -36.70 14.34 5.52
CA ALA A 427 -35.63 13.52 6.09
C ALA A 427 -35.21 14.05 7.46
N LYS A 428 -35.10 13.15 8.45
CA LYS A 428 -34.89 13.51 9.85
C LYS A 428 -33.82 12.64 10.52
N HIS A 429 -33.31 13.10 11.64
CA HIS A 429 -32.50 12.30 12.55
C HIS A 429 -33.37 11.57 13.61
N PRO A 430 -32.81 10.62 14.39
CA PRO A 430 -33.57 9.77 15.32
C PRO A 430 -34.41 10.50 16.37
N GLU A 431 -34.14 11.74 16.71
CA GLU A 431 -34.95 12.53 17.63
C GLU A 431 -36.11 13.28 16.93
N ASN A 432 -36.45 12.91 15.69
CA ASN A 432 -37.57 13.44 14.89
C ASN A 432 -37.45 14.92 14.50
N ILE A 433 -36.27 15.49 14.46
CA ILE A 433 -36.06 16.82 13.90
C ILE A 433 -35.67 16.65 12.42
N SER A 434 -36.47 17.27 11.53
CA SER A 434 -36.28 17.19 10.08
C SER A 434 -35.33 18.28 9.57
N MET A 435 -34.82 18.11 8.36
CA MET A 435 -34.10 19.14 7.62
C MET A 435 -34.95 20.38 7.43
N THR A 436 -34.32 21.53 7.23
CA THR A 436 -35.02 22.81 7.04
C THR A 436 -35.48 23.05 5.60
N GLU A 437 -34.73 22.49 4.63
CA GLU A 437 -34.98 22.61 3.20
C GLU A 437 -34.59 21.37 2.43
N ASP A 438 -35.07 21.24 1.18
CA ASP A 438 -34.68 20.16 0.30
C ASP A 438 -33.21 20.34 -0.12
N PHE A 439 -32.43 19.26 -0.09
CA PHE A 439 -31.11 19.25 -0.67
C PHE A 439 -31.17 18.76 -2.12
N VAL A 440 -30.52 19.50 -3.03
CA VAL A 440 -30.49 19.19 -4.46
C VAL A 440 -29.06 19.16 -4.98
N LEU A 441 -28.66 18.04 -5.55
CA LEU A 441 -27.37 17.82 -6.20
C LEU A 441 -27.61 17.52 -7.69
N LYS A 442 -26.77 18.09 -8.57
CA LYS A 442 -26.79 17.76 -10.01
C LYS A 442 -25.42 17.36 -10.47
N PHE A 443 -25.37 16.43 -11.41
CA PHE A 443 -24.13 16.07 -12.10
C PHE A 443 -24.42 15.54 -13.51
N LYS A 444 -23.48 15.78 -14.44
CA LYS A 444 -23.53 15.25 -15.79
C LYS A 444 -22.50 14.15 -15.95
N THR A 445 -22.92 13.03 -16.54
CA THR A 445 -22.06 11.87 -16.76
C THR A 445 -21.16 12.01 -18.00
N THR A 446 -20.01 11.30 -17.99
CA THR A 446 -19.08 11.20 -19.11
C THR A 446 -19.73 10.59 -20.35
N ASP A 447 -19.06 10.70 -21.48
CA ASP A 447 -19.46 10.10 -22.76
C ASP A 447 -18.99 8.65 -22.93
N TYR A 448 -18.38 8.06 -21.88
CA TYR A 448 -17.94 6.67 -21.89
C TYR A 448 -18.41 5.94 -20.61
N ASN A 449 -18.63 4.63 -20.77
CA ASN A 449 -18.96 3.70 -19.69
C ASN A 449 -18.21 2.37 -19.79
N GLU A 450 -17.09 2.37 -20.51
CA GLU A 450 -16.27 1.18 -20.73
C GLU A 450 -14.80 1.46 -20.43
N MET A 451 -14.07 0.44 -19.98
CA MET A 451 -12.61 0.43 -19.83
C MET A 451 -11.98 -0.26 -21.04
N HIS A 452 -10.83 0.23 -21.50
CA HIS A 452 -10.15 -0.32 -22.67
C HIS A 452 -8.72 -0.77 -22.36
N ILE A 453 -8.28 -1.84 -23.01
CA ILE A 453 -6.87 -2.23 -23.04
C ILE A 453 -6.17 -1.34 -24.07
N LEU A 454 -5.16 -0.59 -23.62
CA LEU A 454 -4.32 0.26 -24.46
C LEU A 454 -3.12 -0.50 -25.02
N ALA A 455 -2.58 -1.45 -24.25
CA ALA A 455 -1.47 -2.31 -24.64
C ALA A 455 -1.52 -3.62 -23.87
N ALA A 456 -1.04 -4.67 -24.48
CA ALA A 456 -0.84 -5.99 -23.87
C ALA A 456 0.54 -6.52 -24.24
N CYS A 457 1.20 -7.15 -23.28
CA CYS A 457 2.45 -7.86 -23.47
C CYS A 457 2.37 -9.20 -22.71
N PRO A 458 2.46 -10.35 -23.36
CA PRO A 458 2.51 -10.52 -24.82
C PRO A 458 1.23 -10.04 -25.52
N GLY A 459 1.38 -9.45 -26.69
CA GLY A 459 0.28 -9.05 -27.56
C GLY A 459 -0.23 -10.17 -28.47
N LYS A 460 -1.27 -9.86 -29.25
CA LYS A 460 -1.85 -10.82 -30.21
C LYS A 460 -0.83 -11.17 -31.29
N ASP A 461 -0.68 -12.47 -31.56
CA ASP A 461 0.22 -13.06 -32.57
C ASP A 461 1.70 -12.68 -32.37
N GLU A 462 2.04 -12.18 -31.19
CA GLU A 462 3.40 -11.79 -30.83
C GLU A 462 4.29 -13.02 -30.63
N LYS A 463 5.56 -12.87 -30.98
CA LYS A 463 6.62 -13.84 -30.65
C LYS A 463 7.39 -13.30 -29.46
N VAL A 464 7.39 -14.05 -28.35
CA VAL A 464 8.08 -13.67 -27.11
C VAL A 464 9.13 -14.71 -26.76
N HIS A 465 10.22 -14.27 -26.14
CA HIS A 465 11.22 -15.17 -25.63
C HIS A 465 10.66 -16.00 -24.49
N TYR A 466 11.01 -17.28 -24.46
CA TYR A 466 10.49 -18.21 -23.46
C TYR A 466 11.05 -17.96 -22.05
N ASP A 467 12.27 -17.40 -21.97
CA ASP A 467 12.93 -17.09 -20.73
C ASP A 467 12.44 -15.76 -20.14
N GLY A 468 11.81 -15.84 -18.97
CA GLY A 468 11.35 -14.66 -18.25
C GLY A 468 10.12 -13.97 -18.84
N ALA A 469 9.22 -14.72 -19.48
CA ALA A 469 7.96 -14.16 -19.98
C ALA A 469 7.16 -13.45 -18.88
N LYS A 470 6.78 -12.21 -19.16
CA LYS A 470 6.02 -11.35 -18.25
C LYS A 470 4.69 -11.02 -18.89
N ILE A 471 3.66 -10.99 -18.06
CA ILE A 471 2.33 -10.55 -18.45
C ILE A 471 2.20 -9.09 -18.04
N HIS A 472 1.90 -8.23 -18.99
CA HIS A 472 1.64 -6.83 -18.74
C HIS A 472 0.47 -6.34 -19.57
N PHE A 473 -0.46 -5.65 -18.91
CA PHE A 473 -1.57 -4.95 -19.56
C PHE A 473 -1.55 -3.49 -19.13
N ARG A 474 -1.84 -2.63 -20.08
CA ARG A 474 -2.08 -1.21 -19.84
C ARG A 474 -3.51 -0.89 -20.22
N PHE A 475 -4.16 -0.11 -19.35
CA PHE A 475 -5.56 0.27 -19.49
C PHE A 475 -5.70 1.79 -19.53
N ASP A 476 -6.79 2.27 -20.10
CA ASP A 476 -7.19 3.68 -20.00
C ASP A 476 -7.77 4.05 -18.64
N LYS A 477 -8.07 3.06 -17.79
CA LYS A 477 -8.56 3.18 -16.42
C LYS A 477 -7.77 2.26 -15.48
N HIS A 478 -7.88 2.48 -14.16
CA HIS A 478 -7.23 1.62 -13.17
C HIS A 478 -8.04 0.36 -12.92
N PRO A 479 -7.53 -0.84 -13.26
CA PRO A 479 -8.28 -2.07 -13.10
C PRO A 479 -8.47 -2.40 -11.61
N TYR A 480 -9.58 -3.08 -11.31
CA TYR A 480 -9.90 -3.48 -9.95
C TYR A 480 -8.95 -4.58 -9.46
N THR A 481 -8.23 -4.28 -8.39
CA THR A 481 -7.09 -5.07 -7.90
C THR A 481 -7.46 -6.48 -7.46
N LEU A 482 -8.66 -6.67 -6.88
CA LEU A 482 -9.00 -7.94 -6.22
C LEU A 482 -9.42 -9.05 -7.19
N SER A 483 -9.96 -8.72 -8.37
CA SER A 483 -10.46 -9.70 -9.33
C SER A 483 -9.61 -9.85 -10.59
N ILE A 484 -8.60 -9.01 -10.79
CA ILE A 484 -7.86 -8.96 -12.06
C ILE A 484 -7.16 -10.29 -12.41
N ASP A 485 -6.70 -11.02 -11.41
CA ASP A 485 -6.05 -12.31 -11.62
C ASP A 485 -7.02 -13.39 -12.11
N ASP A 486 -8.29 -13.30 -11.72
CA ASP A 486 -9.34 -14.22 -12.16
C ASP A 486 -9.88 -13.84 -13.54
N GLU A 487 -9.73 -12.58 -13.94
CA GLU A 487 -10.27 -12.03 -15.17
C GLU A 487 -9.27 -12.01 -16.35
N ILE A 488 -7.98 -12.16 -16.08
CA ILE A 488 -6.92 -12.26 -17.09
C ILE A 488 -6.20 -13.60 -16.91
N ILE A 489 -6.47 -14.55 -17.78
CA ILE A 489 -5.96 -15.92 -17.68
C ILE A 489 -5.10 -16.25 -18.91
N VAL A 490 -3.93 -16.84 -18.68
CA VAL A 490 -3.07 -17.36 -19.75
C VAL A 490 -3.05 -18.89 -19.67
N THR A 491 -3.31 -19.56 -20.78
CA THR A 491 -3.34 -21.03 -20.87
C THR A 491 -2.38 -21.55 -21.92
N ASP A 492 -1.88 -22.78 -21.70
CA ASP A 492 -1.15 -23.55 -22.71
C ASP A 492 -2.10 -24.15 -23.77
N ALA A 493 -1.56 -24.81 -24.79
CA ALA A 493 -2.35 -25.45 -25.85
C ALA A 493 -3.35 -26.51 -25.36
N PRO A 494 -3.05 -27.34 -24.33
CA PRO A 494 -4.03 -28.20 -23.68
C PRO A 494 -5.10 -27.48 -22.86
N GLY A 495 -4.95 -26.16 -22.62
CA GLY A 495 -5.89 -25.35 -21.86
C GLY A 495 -5.59 -25.29 -20.35
N THR A 496 -4.38 -25.68 -19.94
CA THR A 496 -3.96 -25.56 -18.54
C THR A 496 -3.54 -24.12 -18.24
N GLU A 497 -4.08 -23.53 -17.17
CA GLU A 497 -3.69 -22.20 -16.73
C GLU A 497 -2.23 -22.17 -16.26
N LEU A 498 -1.50 -21.15 -16.70
CA LEU A 498 -0.14 -20.90 -16.28
C LEU A 498 -0.11 -20.20 -14.93
N ALA A 499 0.61 -20.80 -13.99
CA ALA A 499 0.77 -20.24 -12.66
C ALA A 499 1.58 -18.93 -12.69
N ARG A 500 1.18 -17.97 -11.84
CA ARG A 500 1.77 -16.63 -11.71
C ARG A 500 2.55 -16.49 -10.43
N ASN A 501 3.57 -15.67 -10.44
CA ASN A 501 4.35 -15.35 -9.27
C ASN A 501 3.72 -14.15 -8.53
N SER A 502 3.01 -14.42 -7.45
CA SER A 502 2.32 -13.37 -6.66
C SER A 502 3.27 -12.31 -6.08
N ARG A 503 4.56 -12.63 -5.89
CA ARG A 503 5.56 -11.67 -5.37
C ARG A 503 5.95 -10.60 -6.37
N THR A 504 5.80 -10.87 -7.67
CA THR A 504 6.10 -9.90 -8.74
C THR A 504 4.86 -9.19 -9.27
N ARG A 505 3.67 -9.57 -8.78
CA ARG A 505 2.41 -8.97 -9.17
C ARG A 505 2.36 -7.50 -8.79
N LYS A 506 2.04 -6.66 -9.77
CA LYS A 506 1.80 -5.24 -9.57
C LYS A 506 0.50 -4.85 -10.27
N VAL A 507 -0.31 -4.06 -9.60
CA VAL A 507 -1.52 -3.45 -10.16
C VAL A 507 -1.49 -1.98 -9.83
N SER A 508 -1.84 -1.14 -10.79
CA SER A 508 -1.87 0.31 -10.63
C SER A 508 -2.81 0.74 -9.49
N LYS A 509 -2.43 1.82 -8.84
CA LYS A 509 -3.26 2.51 -7.86
C LYS A 509 -3.96 3.70 -8.55
N PRO A 510 -5.04 4.24 -7.96
CA PRO A 510 -5.73 5.43 -8.48
C PRO A 510 -4.84 6.67 -8.64
N THR A 511 -3.74 6.73 -7.88
CA THR A 511 -2.75 7.81 -7.91
C THR A 511 -1.70 7.66 -9.01
N ASP A 512 -1.64 6.50 -9.67
CA ASP A 512 -0.74 6.30 -10.80
C ASP A 512 -1.31 7.01 -12.04
N GLU A 513 -0.46 7.44 -12.93
CA GLU A 513 -0.86 8.16 -14.15
C GLU A 513 -1.70 7.28 -15.09
N PHE A 514 -1.44 5.96 -15.10
CA PHE A 514 -2.12 5.00 -15.97
C PHE A 514 -2.54 3.73 -15.25
N GLY A 515 -3.60 3.10 -15.74
CA GLY A 515 -3.98 1.76 -15.34
C GLY A 515 -3.00 0.71 -15.87
N PHE A 516 -2.54 -0.20 -15.03
CA PHE A 516 -1.73 -1.34 -15.46
C PHE A 516 -1.90 -2.56 -14.57
N TYR A 517 -1.60 -3.72 -15.15
CA TYR A 517 -1.40 -4.99 -14.46
C TYR A 517 -0.14 -5.65 -14.96
N GLN A 518 0.70 -6.16 -14.06
CA GLN A 518 1.96 -6.83 -14.37
C GLN A 518 2.20 -8.00 -13.44
N VAL A 519 2.65 -9.12 -14.00
CA VAL A 519 3.05 -10.31 -13.23
C VAL A 519 4.00 -11.19 -14.04
N ASP A 520 4.91 -11.89 -13.38
CA ASP A 520 5.75 -12.91 -14.00
C ASP A 520 5.05 -14.27 -13.95
N LEU A 521 5.25 -15.08 -14.96
CA LEU A 521 4.91 -16.51 -14.92
C LEU A 521 5.90 -17.26 -14.04
N THR A 522 5.46 -18.32 -13.37
CA THR A 522 6.32 -19.11 -12.46
C THR A 522 7.20 -20.13 -13.19
N LYS A 523 6.92 -20.37 -14.46
CA LYS A 523 7.65 -21.31 -15.31
C LYS A 523 7.96 -20.66 -16.65
N ASP A 524 9.11 -21.03 -17.21
CA ASP A 524 9.47 -20.64 -18.56
C ASP A 524 8.47 -21.23 -19.57
N LEU A 525 8.25 -20.49 -20.62
CA LEU A 525 7.44 -20.94 -21.75
C LEU A 525 8.24 -21.98 -22.57
N VAL A 526 7.57 -22.81 -23.32
CA VAL A 526 8.20 -23.82 -24.16
C VAL A 526 8.40 -23.23 -25.56
N PRO A 527 9.63 -23.15 -26.08
CA PRO A 527 9.87 -22.64 -27.45
C PRO A 527 9.04 -23.38 -28.49
N GLY A 528 8.46 -22.66 -29.43
CA GLY A 528 7.54 -23.16 -30.45
C GLY A 528 6.12 -23.41 -29.98
N ALA A 529 5.83 -23.30 -28.68
CA ALA A 529 4.47 -23.48 -28.17
C ALA A 529 3.63 -22.22 -28.30
N THR A 530 2.35 -22.42 -28.55
CA THR A 530 1.33 -21.35 -28.61
C THR A 530 0.60 -21.28 -27.27
N TYR A 531 0.40 -20.09 -26.79
CA TYR A 531 -0.33 -19.79 -25.56
C TYR A 531 -1.53 -18.90 -25.86
N THR A 532 -2.59 -19.03 -25.07
CA THR A 532 -3.82 -18.27 -25.22
C THR A 532 -4.00 -17.35 -24.02
N VAL A 533 -4.22 -16.08 -24.29
CA VAL A 533 -4.61 -15.07 -23.29
C VAL A 533 -6.12 -14.88 -23.39
N ASN A 534 -6.79 -15.01 -22.25
CA ASN A 534 -8.21 -14.77 -22.10
C ASN A 534 -8.42 -13.60 -21.14
N VAL A 535 -9.05 -12.54 -21.63
CA VAL A 535 -9.50 -11.40 -20.82
C VAL A 535 -11.02 -11.47 -20.73
N SER A 536 -11.53 -11.64 -19.52
CA SER A 536 -12.96 -11.74 -19.24
C SER A 536 -13.68 -10.42 -19.50
N GLY A 537 -14.91 -10.46 -19.98
CA GLY A 537 -15.81 -9.29 -20.01
C GLY A 537 -16.28 -8.79 -18.65
N GLU A 538 -15.96 -9.53 -17.58
CA GLU A 538 -16.21 -9.11 -16.19
C GLU A 538 -15.06 -8.28 -15.60
N LEU A 539 -13.92 -8.19 -16.29
CA LEU A 539 -12.84 -7.29 -15.90
C LEU A 539 -13.38 -5.85 -15.83
N LYS A 540 -13.13 -5.19 -14.72
CA LYS A 540 -13.63 -3.85 -14.42
C LYS A 540 -12.56 -2.97 -13.82
N ASP A 541 -12.78 -1.67 -13.90
CA ASP A 541 -11.96 -0.70 -13.21
C ASP A 541 -12.29 -0.65 -11.70
N GLN A 542 -11.55 0.18 -10.97
CA GLN A 542 -11.78 0.38 -9.54
C GLN A 542 -13.16 0.96 -9.20
N TYR A 543 -13.84 1.56 -10.16
CA TYR A 543 -15.18 2.12 -10.01
C TYR A 543 -16.29 1.16 -10.48
N GLY A 544 -15.93 -0.03 -10.99
CA GLY A 544 -16.85 -1.04 -11.49
C GLY A 544 -17.27 -0.86 -12.95
N ILE A 545 -16.64 0.06 -13.68
CA ILE A 545 -16.82 0.20 -15.13
C ILE A 545 -16.14 -0.99 -15.82
N LYS A 546 -16.92 -1.77 -16.57
CA LYS A 546 -16.43 -2.99 -17.20
C LYS A 546 -15.59 -2.68 -18.44
N ILE A 547 -14.76 -3.64 -18.81
CA ILE A 547 -14.02 -3.60 -20.07
C ILE A 547 -14.97 -3.67 -21.29
N ALA A 548 -14.58 -3.10 -22.41
CA ALA A 548 -15.30 -3.09 -23.69
C ALA A 548 -15.42 -4.49 -24.35
N GLY A 549 -15.88 -5.48 -23.59
CA GLY A 549 -16.07 -6.85 -24.01
C GLY A 549 -14.90 -7.78 -23.76
N PRO A 550 -15.13 -9.11 -23.79
CA PRO A 550 -14.08 -10.11 -23.59
C PRO A 550 -13.12 -10.11 -24.78
N GLN A 551 -11.85 -10.43 -24.51
CA GLN A 551 -10.83 -10.58 -25.54
C GLN A 551 -10.12 -11.93 -25.35
N THR A 552 -9.91 -12.62 -26.47
CA THR A 552 -9.11 -13.85 -26.49
C THR A 552 -8.15 -13.77 -27.67
N TYR A 553 -6.87 -13.98 -27.40
CA TYR A 553 -5.84 -13.98 -28.44
C TYR A 553 -4.70 -14.95 -28.08
N GLN A 554 -3.81 -15.18 -29.03
CA GLN A 554 -2.68 -16.10 -28.86
C GLN A 554 -1.36 -15.38 -29.08
N PHE A 555 -0.31 -15.93 -28.46
CA PHE A 555 1.08 -15.59 -28.73
C PHE A 555 1.93 -16.87 -28.79
N VAL A 556 3.14 -16.77 -29.35
CA VAL A 556 4.06 -17.90 -29.52
C VAL A 556 5.35 -17.64 -28.75
N ALA A 557 5.81 -18.64 -27.98
CA ALA A 557 7.13 -18.59 -27.40
C ALA A 557 8.18 -18.97 -28.45
N VAL A 558 9.29 -18.22 -28.48
CA VAL A 558 10.38 -18.47 -29.42
C VAL A 558 11.73 -18.49 -28.71
N ASP A 559 12.71 -19.15 -29.34
CA ASP A 559 14.12 -19.04 -28.95
C ASP A 559 14.71 -17.76 -29.57
N ALA A 560 15.57 -17.06 -28.83
CA ALA A 560 16.26 -15.86 -29.30
C ALA A 560 17.00 -16.06 -30.64
N ALA A 561 17.57 -17.25 -30.84
CA ALA A 561 18.31 -17.59 -32.05
C ALA A 561 17.45 -17.72 -33.32
N GLU A 562 16.16 -18.05 -33.19
CA GLU A 562 15.28 -18.27 -34.34
C GLU A 562 14.78 -16.97 -34.96
N GLU A 563 14.68 -15.88 -34.23
CA GLU A 563 14.06 -14.63 -34.66
C GLU A 563 14.90 -13.83 -35.68
N TYR A 564 16.22 -14.01 -35.62
CA TYR A 564 17.17 -13.30 -36.50
C TYR A 564 18.09 -14.26 -37.26
N ALA A 565 17.60 -15.46 -37.59
CA ALA A 565 18.39 -16.50 -38.27
C ALA A 565 19.13 -15.99 -39.54
N ASP A 566 18.54 -15.00 -40.20
CA ASP A 566 19.09 -14.41 -41.40
C ASP A 566 19.86 -13.08 -41.17
N PHE A 567 19.92 -12.61 -39.92
CA PHE A 567 20.63 -11.38 -39.56
C PHE A 567 22.07 -11.65 -39.20
N ALA A 568 22.98 -10.82 -39.69
CA ALA A 568 24.38 -10.86 -39.29
C ALA A 568 24.62 -10.01 -38.06
N GLN A 569 25.26 -10.57 -37.07
CA GLN A 569 25.61 -9.86 -35.83
C GLN A 569 26.57 -8.70 -36.12
N VAL A 570 26.23 -7.52 -35.63
CA VAL A 570 27.02 -6.29 -35.66
C VAL A 570 27.80 -6.10 -34.37
N ASN A 571 27.15 -6.31 -33.22
CA ASN A 571 27.75 -6.20 -31.90
C ASN A 571 26.97 -7.05 -30.90
N SER A 572 27.64 -7.90 -30.14
CA SER A 572 27.03 -8.74 -29.11
C SER A 572 26.68 -8.01 -27.81
N LEU A 573 27.23 -6.84 -27.57
CA LEU A 573 27.16 -6.06 -26.32
C LEU A 573 27.72 -6.78 -25.08
N ASP A 574 28.52 -7.83 -25.26
CA ASP A 574 29.11 -8.63 -24.19
C ASP A 574 30.26 -7.92 -23.47
N ASP A 575 30.94 -7.02 -24.10
CA ASP A 575 32.16 -6.38 -23.62
C ASP A 575 31.87 -5.22 -22.63
N ASN A 576 32.86 -4.81 -21.89
CA ASN A 576 32.77 -3.63 -21.00
C ASN A 576 32.75 -2.35 -21.83
N ASN A 577 31.89 -1.39 -21.39
CA ASN A 577 31.83 -0.04 -21.95
C ASN A 577 31.57 0.03 -23.47
N VAL A 578 30.79 -0.90 -24.03
CA VAL A 578 30.40 -0.87 -25.43
C VAL A 578 29.56 0.38 -25.72
N LEU A 579 28.57 0.63 -24.84
CA LEU A 579 27.81 1.88 -24.83
C LEU A 579 28.19 2.69 -23.60
N THR A 580 28.23 3.99 -23.74
CA THR A 580 28.48 4.97 -22.66
C THR A 580 27.43 6.06 -22.73
N ALA A 581 27.03 6.56 -21.54
CA ALA A 581 26.10 7.69 -21.48
C ALA A 581 26.75 8.95 -22.05
N ASP A 582 26.02 9.66 -22.91
CA ASP A 582 26.41 10.97 -23.40
C ASP A 582 25.58 12.05 -22.69
N ALA A 583 26.13 12.57 -21.60
CA ALA A 583 25.45 13.56 -20.79
C ALA A 583 25.35 14.93 -21.47
N GLU A 584 26.26 15.24 -22.44
CA GLU A 584 26.25 16.51 -23.16
C GLU A 584 25.17 16.52 -24.25
N ALA A 585 24.98 15.38 -24.91
CA ALA A 585 23.92 15.22 -25.90
C ALA A 585 22.53 14.95 -25.27
N SER A 586 22.48 14.55 -23.99
CA SER A 586 21.22 14.30 -23.29
C SER A 586 20.54 15.61 -22.87
N ALA A 587 19.22 15.66 -22.99
CA ALA A 587 18.41 16.84 -22.69
C ALA A 587 17.30 16.50 -21.67
N GLY A 588 16.98 17.44 -20.76
CA GLY A 588 15.90 17.25 -19.78
C GLY A 588 16.08 16.05 -18.86
N THR A 589 17.34 15.70 -18.54
CA THR A 589 17.70 14.57 -17.67
C THR A 589 18.45 15.04 -16.42
N THR A 590 18.29 14.32 -15.30
CA THR A 590 19.10 14.48 -14.08
C THR A 590 20.13 13.38 -13.93
N ALA A 591 19.91 12.23 -14.56
CA ALA A 591 20.85 11.12 -14.57
C ALA A 591 20.72 10.31 -15.84
N VAL A 592 21.88 9.94 -16.44
CA VAL A 592 22.00 9.02 -17.56
C VAL A 592 23.24 8.16 -17.32
N ALA A 593 23.10 6.83 -17.40
CA ALA A 593 24.23 5.92 -17.25
C ALA A 593 24.08 4.68 -18.13
N ALA A 594 25.20 4.12 -18.61
CA ALA A 594 25.27 2.84 -19.28
C ALA A 594 26.28 1.93 -18.60
N ALA A 595 25.97 0.66 -18.46
CA ALA A 595 26.84 -0.31 -17.81
C ALA A 595 26.62 -1.73 -18.37
N ARG A 596 27.70 -2.52 -18.39
CA ARG A 596 27.62 -3.95 -18.67
C ARG A 596 26.82 -4.66 -17.58
N ASN A 597 25.92 -5.56 -17.95
CA ASN A 597 25.11 -6.34 -17.02
C ASN A 597 25.13 -7.82 -17.37
N THR A 598 25.42 -8.67 -16.38
CA THR A 598 25.51 -10.12 -16.55
C THR A 598 24.27 -10.87 -16.00
N ALA A 599 23.43 -10.18 -15.23
CA ALA A 599 22.26 -10.78 -14.60
C ALA A 599 21.03 -10.77 -15.52
N THR A 600 20.79 -9.66 -16.22
CA THR A 600 19.69 -9.49 -17.18
C THR A 600 20.30 -9.45 -18.58
N LYS A 601 20.35 -10.59 -19.24
CA LYS A 601 20.86 -10.75 -20.59
C LYS A 601 20.01 -11.77 -21.34
N LEU A 602 20.00 -11.72 -22.65
CA LEU A 602 19.28 -12.66 -23.47
C LEU A 602 20.24 -13.62 -24.20
N GLU A 603 21.29 -13.07 -24.80
CA GLU A 603 22.30 -13.83 -25.51
C GLU A 603 23.70 -13.63 -24.90
N GLY A 604 24.68 -14.43 -25.25
CA GLY A 604 26.06 -14.25 -24.86
C GLY A 604 26.32 -14.26 -23.34
N THR A 605 27.24 -13.41 -22.90
CA THR A 605 27.69 -13.34 -21.50
C THR A 605 27.15 -12.12 -20.76
N ALA A 606 26.66 -11.09 -21.46
CA ALA A 606 26.15 -9.86 -20.88
C ALA A 606 25.23 -9.12 -21.85
N SER A 607 24.52 -8.13 -21.32
CA SER A 607 23.81 -7.08 -22.05
C SER A 607 24.34 -5.71 -21.64
N CYS A 608 23.89 -4.64 -22.29
CA CYS A 608 24.12 -3.28 -21.86
C CYS A 608 22.89 -2.73 -21.14
N LYS A 609 23.07 -2.37 -19.87
CA LYS A 609 22.07 -1.70 -19.04
C LYS A 609 22.08 -0.20 -19.26
N LEU A 610 20.97 0.38 -19.71
CA LEU A 610 20.77 1.81 -19.90
C LEU A 610 19.83 2.33 -18.81
N THR A 611 20.26 3.33 -18.06
CA THR A 611 19.45 3.95 -17.00
C THR A 611 19.31 5.44 -17.22
N TYR A 612 18.12 5.97 -16.96
CA TYR A 612 17.83 7.39 -17.13
C TYR A 612 16.89 7.90 -16.03
N THR A 613 16.97 9.22 -15.81
CA THR A 613 16.00 9.97 -15.00
C THR A 613 15.75 11.31 -15.70
N PHE A 614 14.49 11.53 -16.11
CA PHE A 614 14.06 12.79 -16.70
C PHE A 614 13.69 13.80 -15.61
N SER A 615 14.14 15.04 -15.76
CA SER A 615 13.73 16.19 -14.95
C SER A 615 12.54 16.90 -15.61
N ALA A 616 12.46 16.86 -16.93
CA ALA A 616 11.38 17.47 -17.73
C ALA A 616 10.06 16.73 -17.51
N THR A 617 8.96 17.41 -17.81
CA THR A 617 7.63 16.79 -17.91
C THR A 617 7.39 16.18 -19.29
N GLU A 618 8.07 16.66 -20.32
CA GLU A 618 8.03 16.19 -21.69
C GLU A 618 9.31 16.60 -22.43
N GLY A 619 9.61 15.96 -23.55
CA GLY A 619 10.70 16.34 -24.45
C GLY A 619 12.11 16.01 -23.95
N GLY A 620 12.24 15.20 -22.90
CA GLY A 620 13.55 14.71 -22.45
C GLY A 620 14.14 13.69 -23.41
N ALA A 621 15.49 13.62 -23.47
CA ALA A 621 16.23 12.64 -24.27
C ALA A 621 17.44 12.16 -23.48
N ALA A 622 17.57 10.84 -23.30
CA ALA A 622 18.73 10.18 -22.71
C ALA A 622 19.53 9.51 -23.82
N VAL A 623 20.76 9.98 -24.05
CA VAL A 623 21.60 9.56 -25.18
C VAL A 623 22.73 8.64 -24.74
N TYR A 624 22.96 7.58 -25.52
CA TYR A 624 23.99 6.58 -25.29
C TYR A 624 24.79 6.33 -26.57
N GLY A 625 26.08 6.66 -26.54
CA GLY A 625 26.97 6.52 -27.70
C GLY A 625 27.85 5.27 -27.61
N PHE A 626 28.24 4.70 -28.74
CA PHE A 626 29.27 3.67 -28.77
C PHE A 626 30.62 4.27 -28.41
N ALA A 627 31.34 3.66 -27.46
CA ALA A 627 32.72 4.01 -27.14
C ALA A 627 33.66 3.72 -28.35
N THR A 628 33.37 2.63 -29.08
CA THR A 628 33.96 2.32 -30.37
C THR A 628 32.84 2.04 -31.35
N VAL A 629 32.68 2.94 -32.31
CA VAL A 629 31.59 2.85 -33.30
C VAL A 629 31.77 1.59 -34.15
N PRO A 630 30.71 0.77 -34.34
CA PRO A 630 30.78 -0.40 -35.20
C PRO A 630 31.24 -0.06 -36.63
N GLU A 631 32.12 -0.91 -37.22
CA GLU A 631 32.61 -0.70 -38.59
C GLU A 631 31.54 -0.90 -39.67
N ARG A 632 30.51 -1.70 -39.38
CA ARG A 632 29.41 -1.97 -40.30
C ARG A 632 28.72 -0.66 -40.72
N LYS A 633 28.59 -0.47 -42.02
CA LYS A 633 27.79 0.60 -42.59
C LYS A 633 26.38 0.11 -42.90
N PHE A 634 25.43 1.01 -42.74
CA PHE A 634 24.01 0.76 -42.92
C PHE A 634 23.48 1.62 -44.09
N THR A 635 22.52 1.10 -44.80
CA THR A 635 21.85 1.77 -45.90
C THR A 635 20.33 1.68 -45.71
N ASN A 636 19.59 2.39 -46.55
CA ASN A 636 18.12 2.40 -46.51
C ASN A 636 17.44 1.06 -46.88
N ILE A 637 18.19 0.07 -47.36
CA ILE A 637 17.69 -1.29 -47.67
C ILE A 637 18.00 -2.30 -46.60
N ASP A 638 18.72 -1.90 -45.56
CA ASP A 638 19.00 -2.74 -44.38
C ASP A 638 17.86 -2.71 -43.37
N ALA A 639 17.76 -3.74 -42.55
CA ALA A 639 16.97 -3.77 -41.33
C ALA A 639 17.91 -3.88 -40.11
N LEU A 640 17.64 -3.08 -39.10
CA LEU A 640 18.33 -3.15 -37.80
C LEU A 640 17.57 -4.09 -36.89
N GLY A 641 18.27 -5.09 -36.33
CA GLY A 641 17.77 -5.94 -35.25
C GLY A 641 18.41 -5.58 -33.91
N VAL A 642 17.61 -5.45 -32.87
CA VAL A 642 18.07 -5.19 -31.50
C VAL A 642 17.22 -5.97 -30.52
N LYS A 643 17.83 -6.69 -29.58
CA LYS A 643 17.12 -7.29 -28.46
C LYS A 643 16.98 -6.23 -27.37
N VAL A 644 15.76 -5.97 -26.92
CA VAL A 644 15.45 -4.90 -25.99
C VAL A 644 14.61 -5.46 -24.82
N TYR A 645 15.07 -5.25 -23.61
CA TYR A 645 14.29 -5.47 -22.39
C TYR A 645 13.64 -4.15 -21.98
N GLY A 646 12.34 -4.05 -22.15
CA GLY A 646 11.58 -2.83 -21.88
C GLY A 646 11.32 -2.60 -20.39
N ASP A 647 10.96 -1.37 -20.03
CA ASP A 647 10.75 -0.91 -18.66
C ASP A 647 9.34 -0.35 -18.38
N VAL A 648 8.43 -0.51 -19.34
CA VAL A 648 7.02 -0.03 -19.25
C VAL A 648 6.91 1.49 -19.08
N SER A 649 7.96 2.23 -19.36
CA SER A 649 7.98 3.69 -19.21
C SER A 649 7.14 4.42 -20.27
N ASN A 650 6.77 3.71 -21.33
CA ASN A 650 6.12 4.28 -22.51
C ASN A 650 6.97 5.32 -23.27
N ASN A 651 8.25 5.41 -22.93
CA ASN A 651 9.22 6.18 -23.70
C ASN A 651 9.55 5.46 -25.02
N VAL A 652 10.31 6.10 -25.87
CA VAL A 652 10.64 5.58 -27.20
C VAL A 652 12.13 5.36 -27.32
N LEU A 653 12.54 4.16 -27.72
CA LEU A 653 13.93 3.87 -28.07
C LEU A 653 14.19 4.18 -29.55
N TYR A 654 15.19 5.01 -29.81
CA TYR A 654 15.68 5.33 -31.14
C TYR A 654 17.12 4.80 -31.34
N ALA A 655 17.44 4.42 -32.55
CA ALA A 655 18.81 4.21 -33.03
C ALA A 655 19.29 5.46 -33.78
N ASN A 656 20.46 5.98 -33.36
CA ASN A 656 21.04 7.19 -33.92
C ASN A 656 22.05 6.84 -35.03
N PHE A 657 21.79 7.24 -36.24
CA PHE A 657 22.62 7.04 -37.41
C PHE A 657 23.24 8.36 -37.87
N ALA A 658 24.48 8.32 -38.34
CA ALA A 658 25.14 9.48 -38.88
C ALA A 658 25.87 9.16 -40.23
N THR A 659 25.83 10.13 -41.12
CA THR A 659 26.64 10.19 -42.36
C THR A 659 27.28 11.56 -42.44
N GLU A 660 28.09 11.82 -43.49
CA GLU A 660 28.75 13.12 -43.64
C GLU A 660 27.70 14.26 -43.76
N GLY A 661 27.63 15.07 -42.72
CA GLY A 661 26.77 16.26 -42.62
C GLY A 661 25.29 15.99 -42.27
N ALA A 662 24.91 14.76 -41.87
CA ALA A 662 23.54 14.47 -41.43
C ALA A 662 23.46 13.41 -40.36
N GLU A 663 22.55 13.60 -39.39
CA GLU A 663 22.15 12.62 -38.40
C GLU A 663 20.68 12.26 -38.60
N VAL A 664 20.35 10.97 -38.42
CA VAL A 664 19.00 10.44 -38.58
C VAL A 664 18.68 9.54 -37.39
N LYS A 665 17.52 9.73 -36.77
CA LYS A 665 17.01 8.88 -35.69
C LYS A 665 15.96 7.96 -36.28
N VAL A 666 16.17 6.66 -36.13
CA VAL A 666 15.21 5.64 -36.54
C VAL A 666 14.58 5.04 -35.28
N LYS A 667 13.27 5.04 -35.21
CA LYS A 667 12.53 4.45 -34.10
C LYS A 667 12.74 2.94 -34.06
N VAL A 668 13.25 2.43 -32.94
CA VAL A 668 13.42 0.99 -32.68
C VAL A 668 12.13 0.40 -32.13
N CYS A 669 11.65 0.92 -31.00
CA CYS A 669 10.42 0.43 -30.36
C CYS A 669 9.87 1.44 -29.35
N ASP A 670 8.60 1.26 -29.00
CA ASP A 670 7.99 1.87 -27.82
C ASP A 670 8.31 1.01 -26.59
N LEU A 671 8.76 1.62 -25.52
CA LEU A 671 9.08 0.94 -24.26
C LEU A 671 7.81 0.74 -23.40
N SER A 672 6.76 0.21 -24.04
CA SER A 672 5.44 -0.01 -23.42
C SER A 672 5.27 -1.42 -22.84
N TYR A 673 6.33 -2.24 -22.84
CA TYR A 673 6.35 -3.62 -22.40
C TYR A 673 7.44 -3.86 -21.34
N ILE A 674 7.38 -5.02 -20.71
CA ILE A 674 8.43 -5.51 -19.80
C ILE A 674 8.88 -6.90 -20.23
N GLY A 675 10.18 -7.14 -20.20
CA GLY A 675 10.78 -8.36 -20.68
C GLY A 675 11.52 -8.17 -22.00
N TRP A 676 12.10 -9.26 -22.54
CA TRP A 676 12.86 -9.24 -23.79
C TRP A 676 11.96 -9.27 -25.01
N HIS A 677 12.14 -8.32 -25.87
CA HIS A 677 11.55 -8.27 -27.20
C HIS A 677 12.63 -8.17 -28.28
N SER A 678 12.38 -8.81 -29.38
CA SER A 678 13.20 -8.69 -30.57
C SER A 678 12.64 -7.60 -31.46
N CYS A 679 13.32 -6.50 -31.56
CA CYS A 679 12.92 -5.35 -32.39
C CYS A 679 13.69 -5.38 -33.70
N ALA A 680 12.98 -5.59 -34.81
CA ALA A 680 13.54 -5.48 -36.16
C ALA A 680 12.87 -4.29 -36.85
N VAL A 681 13.68 -3.32 -37.32
CA VAL A 681 13.18 -2.12 -37.98
C VAL A 681 13.87 -1.89 -39.33
N ALA A 682 13.08 -1.65 -40.35
CA ALA A 682 13.62 -1.26 -41.64
C ALA A 682 14.21 0.14 -41.58
N LEU A 683 15.34 0.34 -42.19
CA LEU A 683 16.05 1.62 -42.24
C LEU A 683 15.64 2.50 -43.42
N SER A 684 14.40 2.39 -43.87
CA SER A 684 13.85 3.15 -44.99
C SER A 684 13.83 4.68 -44.81
N GLU A 685 14.02 5.16 -43.59
CA GLU A 685 14.17 6.58 -43.26
C GLU A 685 15.55 7.14 -43.64
N LEU A 686 16.54 6.26 -43.87
CA LEU A 686 17.84 6.65 -44.36
C LEU A 686 17.76 7.03 -45.85
N GLU A 687 18.51 8.04 -46.25
CA GLU A 687 18.51 8.49 -47.65
C GLU A 687 19.14 7.43 -48.58
N ALA A 688 18.43 7.12 -49.67
CA ALA A 688 18.85 6.11 -50.62
C ALA A 688 20.22 6.43 -51.24
N GLY A 689 21.09 5.43 -51.32
CA GLY A 689 22.42 5.54 -51.91
C GLY A 689 23.48 6.16 -50.99
N LYS A 690 23.16 6.45 -49.74
CA LYS A 690 24.12 6.87 -48.71
C LYS A 690 24.40 5.74 -47.72
N GLU A 691 25.61 5.74 -47.18
CA GLU A 691 26.04 4.87 -46.11
C GLU A 691 26.05 5.62 -44.79
N TYR A 692 25.50 4.98 -43.74
CA TYR A 692 25.38 5.53 -42.42
C TYR A 692 26.14 4.67 -41.38
N THR A 693 26.55 5.30 -40.34
CA THR A 693 27.18 4.65 -39.17
C THR A 693 26.23 4.71 -38.00
N LEU A 694 25.98 3.59 -37.31
CA LEU A 694 25.22 3.54 -36.10
C LEU A 694 26.06 4.15 -34.95
N LYS A 695 25.63 5.27 -34.39
CA LYS A 695 26.33 6.02 -33.34
C LYS A 695 25.97 5.55 -31.96
N GLY A 696 24.75 5.04 -31.76
CA GLY A 696 24.25 4.63 -30.48
C GLY A 696 22.73 4.64 -30.43
N PHE A 697 22.21 4.82 -29.21
CA PHE A 697 20.78 4.83 -28.94
C PHE A 697 20.34 6.07 -28.19
N GLU A 698 19.08 6.41 -28.29
CA GLU A 698 18.44 7.46 -27.51
C GLU A 698 17.11 6.96 -26.95
N ILE A 699 16.87 7.19 -25.66
CA ILE A 699 15.55 7.03 -25.07
C ILE A 699 14.91 8.42 -25.01
N ALA A 700 13.92 8.64 -25.85
CA ALA A 700 13.16 9.89 -25.92
C ALA A 700 11.94 9.81 -25.01
N GLN A 701 11.75 10.85 -24.21
CA GLN A 701 10.59 10.97 -23.35
C GLN A 701 9.32 11.18 -24.17
N ALA A 702 8.38 10.25 -24.07
CA ALA A 702 7.07 10.36 -24.70
C ALA A 702 6.05 10.98 -23.72
N GLY A 703 5.01 11.60 -24.28
CA GLY A 703 3.84 11.98 -23.48
C GLY A 703 3.16 10.74 -22.90
N GLY A 704 2.63 10.86 -21.68
CA GLY A 704 1.95 9.76 -21.02
C GLY A 704 2.89 8.66 -20.50
N GLN A 705 4.10 8.98 -20.11
CA GLN A 705 5.04 8.06 -19.46
C GLN A 705 4.54 7.66 -18.06
N ILE A 706 4.81 6.40 -17.69
CA ILE A 706 4.46 5.89 -16.34
C ILE A 706 5.49 6.34 -15.29
N SER A 707 6.76 6.46 -15.68
CA SER A 707 7.83 6.85 -14.79
C SER A 707 8.84 7.75 -15.49
N LYS A 708 9.31 8.76 -14.77
CA LYS A 708 10.43 9.61 -15.20
C LYS A 708 11.78 8.89 -15.10
N THR A 709 11.85 7.80 -14.33
CA THR A 709 13.08 7.00 -14.14
C THR A 709 12.85 5.61 -14.70
N GLY A 710 13.79 5.14 -15.52
CA GLY A 710 13.68 3.82 -16.15
C GLY A 710 15.02 3.10 -16.27
N THR A 711 14.90 1.81 -16.57
CA THR A 711 16.04 0.94 -16.86
C THR A 711 15.68 0.03 -18.03
N VAL A 712 16.40 0.19 -19.14
CA VAL A 712 16.28 -0.62 -20.35
C VAL A 712 17.57 -1.42 -20.52
N TYR A 713 17.46 -2.67 -21.00
CA TYR A 713 18.65 -3.43 -21.40
C TYR A 713 18.59 -3.65 -22.91
N VAL A 714 19.73 -3.46 -23.55
CA VAL A 714 19.89 -3.78 -24.97
C VAL A 714 20.93 -4.90 -25.12
N ASP A 715 20.65 -5.82 -26.02
CA ASP A 715 21.45 -6.99 -26.28
C ASP A 715 21.47 -7.28 -27.78
N ASN A 716 22.50 -7.91 -28.26
CA ASN A 716 22.71 -8.37 -29.65
C ASN A 716 22.16 -7.44 -30.73
N ILE A 717 23.04 -6.60 -31.29
CA ILE A 717 22.73 -5.76 -32.43
C ILE A 717 23.09 -6.53 -33.70
N ALA A 718 22.14 -6.64 -34.60
CA ALA A 718 22.27 -7.37 -35.85
C ALA A 718 21.75 -6.55 -37.03
N VAL A 719 22.14 -6.92 -38.22
CA VAL A 719 21.69 -6.31 -39.49
C VAL A 719 21.23 -7.39 -40.46
N GLY A 720 20.08 -7.19 -41.06
CA GLY A 720 19.51 -8.01 -42.09
C GLY A 720 19.10 -7.20 -43.31
N ASP A 721 18.54 -7.85 -44.32
CA ASP A 721 17.96 -7.20 -45.48
C ASP A 721 16.51 -6.76 -45.14
N ALA A 722 16.17 -5.50 -45.37
CA ALA A 722 14.80 -4.99 -45.23
C ALA A 722 13.84 -5.56 -46.32
N GLY A 723 14.37 -6.37 -47.22
CA GLY A 723 13.61 -7.00 -48.28
C GLY A 723 12.54 -7.93 -47.76
N SER A 724 11.33 -7.47 -47.71
CA SER A 724 10.03 -8.16 -47.66
C SER A 724 9.19 -8.14 -46.38
N SER A 725 9.63 -7.62 -45.26
CA SER A 725 8.80 -7.68 -44.05
C SER A 725 8.14 -6.37 -43.59
N VAL A 726 8.32 -5.27 -44.31
CA VAL A 726 7.63 -4.00 -44.05
C VAL A 726 6.63 -3.71 -45.16
N ASN A 727 5.70 -4.60 -45.33
CA ASN A 727 4.56 -4.36 -46.19
C ASN A 727 3.36 -3.91 -45.38
N ASP A 728 2.53 -3.06 -45.98
CA ASP A 728 1.14 -2.85 -45.57
C ASP A 728 0.53 -4.23 -45.21
N ILE A 729 0.33 -4.51 -43.95
CA ILE A 729 -0.28 -5.77 -43.56
C ILE A 729 -1.78 -5.71 -43.79
N GLU A 730 -2.38 -6.82 -44.19
CA GLU A 730 -3.81 -6.95 -44.20
C GLU A 730 -4.29 -7.14 -42.77
N ILE A 731 -4.79 -6.06 -42.12
CA ILE A 731 -5.33 -6.11 -40.76
C ILE A 731 -6.71 -6.77 -40.83
N SER A 732 -6.82 -7.98 -40.29
CA SER A 732 -8.08 -8.71 -40.24
C SER A 732 -9.18 -7.94 -39.50
N GLY A 733 -10.39 -7.93 -40.03
CA GLY A 733 -11.52 -7.25 -39.41
C GLY A 733 -11.46 -5.72 -39.39
N LEU A 734 -10.47 -5.11 -40.06
CA LEU A 734 -10.30 -3.65 -40.05
C LEU A 734 -11.54 -2.93 -40.60
N ARG A 735 -12.15 -2.12 -39.73
CA ARG A 735 -13.29 -1.27 -40.03
C ARG A 735 -13.04 0.14 -39.53
N MET A 736 -13.46 1.12 -40.29
CA MET A 736 -13.37 2.54 -39.96
C MET A 736 -14.75 3.17 -40.10
N TYR A 737 -15.20 3.82 -39.03
CA TYR A 737 -16.51 4.46 -39.05
C TYR A 737 -16.57 5.63 -38.05
N PRO A 738 -17.43 6.64 -38.32
CA PRO A 738 -18.05 6.85 -39.60
C PRO A 738 -17.00 7.24 -40.65
N ASN A 739 -17.19 6.84 -41.89
CA ASN A 739 -16.41 7.32 -43.02
C ASN A 739 -17.37 7.60 -44.20
N PRO A 740 -17.74 8.86 -44.47
CA PRO A 740 -17.10 10.11 -43.99
C PRO A 740 -17.30 10.39 -42.50
N ALA A 741 -16.25 10.93 -41.87
CA ALA A 741 -16.22 11.35 -40.46
C ALA A 741 -16.39 12.87 -40.38
N SER A 742 -17.07 13.34 -39.29
CA SER A 742 -17.25 14.78 -39.02
C SER A 742 -16.58 15.24 -37.73
N GLU A 743 -16.56 14.41 -36.69
CA GLU A 743 -15.97 14.73 -35.41
C GLU A 743 -14.92 13.70 -34.99
N LEU A 744 -15.32 12.44 -34.91
CA LEU A 744 -14.47 11.32 -34.53
C LEU A 744 -14.45 10.26 -35.64
N LEU A 745 -13.29 9.68 -35.86
CA LEU A 745 -13.10 8.47 -36.64
C LEU A 745 -12.69 7.34 -35.68
N VAL A 746 -13.48 6.28 -35.64
CA VAL A 746 -13.19 5.06 -34.87
C VAL A 746 -12.64 4.00 -35.80
N VAL A 747 -11.56 3.36 -35.43
CA VAL A 747 -10.94 2.25 -36.15
C VAL A 747 -11.05 1.00 -35.28
N ASN A 748 -11.70 -0.05 -35.81
CA ASN A 748 -11.76 -1.36 -35.15
C ASN A 748 -11.11 -2.41 -36.01
N ALA A 749 -10.45 -3.36 -35.39
CA ALA A 749 -9.85 -4.51 -36.05
C ALA A 749 -9.88 -5.73 -35.11
N ASP A 750 -9.64 -6.92 -35.67
CA ASP A 750 -9.45 -8.13 -34.88
C ASP A 750 -8.12 -8.09 -34.12
N SER A 751 -7.19 -7.20 -34.48
CA SER A 751 -5.93 -6.93 -33.79
C SER A 751 -5.98 -5.58 -33.06
N PHE A 752 -5.16 -5.47 -32.01
CA PHE A 752 -5.01 -4.23 -31.25
C PHE A 752 -4.48 -3.09 -32.14
N ILE A 753 -5.13 -1.93 -32.08
CA ILE A 753 -4.70 -0.70 -32.73
C ILE A 753 -3.79 0.07 -31.79
N ALA A 754 -2.50 0.09 -32.09
CA ALA A 754 -1.49 0.79 -31.31
C ALA A 754 -1.49 2.31 -31.53
N GLY A 755 -2.06 2.77 -32.66
CA GLY A 755 -2.19 4.19 -32.96
C GLY A 755 -2.67 4.43 -34.37
N ILE A 756 -3.08 5.67 -34.62
CA ILE A 756 -3.53 6.12 -35.94
C ILE A 756 -2.87 7.46 -36.23
N GLU A 757 -2.28 7.57 -37.40
CA GLU A 757 -1.79 8.84 -37.96
C GLU A 757 -2.60 9.19 -39.18
N LEU A 758 -3.12 10.41 -39.28
CA LEU A 758 -3.81 10.93 -40.43
C LEU A 758 -2.90 11.88 -41.18
N TYR A 759 -2.73 11.60 -42.48
CA TYR A 759 -1.95 12.40 -43.41
C TYR A 759 -2.83 13.03 -44.45
N SER A 760 -2.51 14.26 -44.85
CA SER A 760 -3.03 14.86 -46.08
C SER A 760 -2.48 14.11 -47.32
N LEU A 761 -3.12 14.29 -48.47
CA LEU A 761 -2.71 13.60 -49.71
C LEU A 761 -1.30 13.97 -50.20
N ASP A 762 -0.75 15.09 -49.74
CA ASP A 762 0.63 15.53 -50.00
C ASP A 762 1.63 15.03 -48.92
N GLY A 763 1.18 14.13 -48.01
CA GLY A 763 2.06 13.45 -47.05
C GLY A 763 2.32 14.20 -45.73
N LYS A 764 1.63 15.32 -45.48
CA LYS A 764 1.77 16.06 -44.24
C LYS A 764 0.94 15.40 -43.13
N LEU A 765 1.54 15.14 -41.94
CA LEU A 765 0.85 14.66 -40.76
C LEU A 765 -0.15 15.72 -40.26
N MET A 766 -1.41 15.36 -40.15
CA MET A 766 -2.53 16.23 -39.79
C MET A 766 -3.08 15.94 -38.39
N SER A 767 -3.10 14.68 -37.98
CA SER A 767 -3.55 14.26 -36.63
C SER A 767 -2.89 12.94 -36.27
N LYS A 768 -2.68 12.71 -34.98
CA LYS A 768 -2.10 11.47 -34.42
C LYS A 768 -2.78 11.12 -33.13
N THR A 769 -3.05 9.84 -32.92
CA THR A 769 -3.56 9.30 -31.65
C THR A 769 -2.85 8.00 -31.32
N SER A 770 -2.68 7.71 -30.01
CA SER A 770 -2.17 6.45 -29.50
C SER A 770 -3.33 5.52 -29.11
N GLY A 771 -4.30 5.34 -29.97
CA GLY A 771 -5.48 4.51 -29.74
C GLY A 771 -6.27 4.32 -31.02
N ASN A 772 -7.48 3.79 -30.89
CA ASN A 772 -8.35 3.45 -32.01
C ASN A 772 -9.34 4.56 -32.38
N VAL A 773 -9.28 5.74 -31.78
CA VAL A 773 -10.17 6.88 -32.05
C VAL A 773 -9.33 8.11 -32.34
N VAL A 774 -9.59 8.76 -33.46
CA VAL A 774 -8.92 10.02 -33.83
C VAL A 774 -9.94 11.14 -33.98
N ASN A 775 -9.68 12.28 -33.37
CA ASN A 775 -10.49 13.49 -33.52
C ASN A 775 -10.16 14.13 -34.87
N VAL A 776 -11.18 14.37 -35.69
CA VAL A 776 -11.09 14.98 -37.01
C VAL A 776 -11.87 16.28 -37.12
N SER A 777 -12.47 16.79 -36.04
CA SER A 777 -13.34 17.98 -36.00
C SER A 777 -12.66 19.26 -36.52
N GLU A 778 -11.33 19.34 -36.37
CA GLU A 778 -10.54 20.49 -36.78
C GLU A 778 -9.93 20.33 -38.20
N LEU A 779 -10.09 19.17 -38.80
CA LEU A 779 -9.57 18.92 -40.14
C LEU A 779 -10.52 19.51 -41.18
N ALA A 780 -9.99 20.08 -42.25
CA ALA A 780 -10.81 20.54 -43.38
C ALA A 780 -11.53 19.38 -44.03
N SER A 781 -12.75 19.61 -44.54
CA SER A 781 -13.43 18.59 -45.37
C SER A 781 -12.55 18.16 -46.55
N GLY A 782 -12.28 16.86 -46.67
CA GLY A 782 -11.35 16.36 -47.67
C GLY A 782 -11.04 14.88 -47.55
N SER A 783 -10.13 14.41 -48.38
CA SER A 783 -9.59 13.04 -48.28
C SER A 783 -8.24 13.04 -47.59
N TYR A 784 -8.08 12.07 -46.70
CA TYR A 784 -6.86 11.84 -45.90
C TYR A 784 -6.43 10.38 -46.03
N VAL A 785 -5.18 10.09 -45.65
CA VAL A 785 -4.64 8.74 -45.54
C VAL A 785 -4.45 8.44 -44.04
N ALA A 786 -5.15 7.44 -43.55
CA ALA A 786 -4.92 6.92 -42.20
C ALA A 786 -3.87 5.82 -42.27
N LYS A 787 -2.79 5.97 -41.49
CA LYS A 787 -1.81 4.94 -41.20
C LYS A 787 -2.16 4.36 -39.83
N ILE A 788 -2.57 3.10 -39.83
CA ILE A 788 -3.13 2.41 -38.66
C ILE A 788 -2.08 1.42 -38.17
N TYR A 789 -1.56 1.62 -37.00
CA TYR A 789 -0.50 0.82 -36.43
C TYR A 789 -1.07 -0.27 -35.54
N THR A 790 -0.49 -1.45 -35.67
CA THR A 790 -0.69 -2.59 -34.76
C THR A 790 0.68 -3.11 -34.32
N ASN A 791 0.71 -4.02 -33.36
CA ASN A 791 1.94 -4.71 -32.97
C ASN A 791 2.56 -5.60 -34.07
N ALA A 792 1.79 -5.93 -35.09
CA ALA A 792 2.28 -6.74 -36.24
C ALA A 792 2.74 -5.90 -37.44
N GLY A 793 2.60 -4.58 -37.41
CA GLY A 793 2.92 -3.66 -38.51
C GLY A 793 1.85 -2.57 -38.66
N PHE A 794 1.75 -2.00 -39.85
CA PHE A 794 0.73 -0.98 -40.12
C PHE A 794 -0.05 -1.27 -41.42
N ALA A 795 -1.25 -0.70 -41.50
CA ALA A 795 -2.03 -0.65 -42.74
C ALA A 795 -2.39 0.79 -43.06
N THR A 796 -2.51 1.09 -44.38
CA THR A 796 -2.97 2.39 -44.84
C THR A 796 -4.40 2.31 -45.37
N LYS A 797 -5.25 3.27 -45.02
CA LYS A 797 -6.64 3.37 -45.48
C LYS A 797 -7.01 4.81 -45.80
N LYS A 798 -7.88 4.96 -46.80
CA LYS A 798 -8.44 6.27 -47.13
C LYS A 798 -9.55 6.66 -46.14
N VAL A 799 -9.47 7.88 -45.65
CA VAL A 799 -10.47 8.52 -44.80
C VAL A 799 -11.06 9.73 -45.51
N VAL A 800 -12.35 9.93 -45.43
CA VAL A 800 -13.02 11.13 -45.90
C VAL A 800 -13.52 11.89 -44.66
N VAL A 801 -13.14 13.15 -44.52
CA VAL A 801 -13.66 14.06 -43.49
C VAL A 801 -14.68 14.98 -44.17
N ARG A 802 -15.85 15.14 -43.54
CA ARG A 802 -16.94 15.97 -44.08
C ARG A 802 -17.72 16.60 -42.95
N HIS A 803 -17.59 17.93 -42.82
CA HIS A 803 -18.36 18.75 -41.89
C HIS A 803 -19.58 19.34 -42.57
#